data_7fed0cf953ca1f86b9a81223f4c67b26
#
_entry.id   7fed0cf953ca1f86b9a81223f4c67b26
#
_cell.length_a   1.000
_cell.length_b   1.000
_cell.length_c   1.000
_cell.angle_alpha   90.00
_cell.angle_beta   90.00
_cell.angle_gamma   90.00
#
_symmetry.space_group_name_H-M   'P 1'
#
loop_
_entity.id
_entity.type
_entity.pdbx_description
1 polymer ?
#
loop_
_entity_poly.entity_id
_entity_poly.type
_entity_poly.pdbx_seq_one_letter_code
_entity_poly.pdbx_strand_id
1 'polypeptide(L)'
;MKRNAWLWMGCLFGVLPLSAQEKLKEEYVQTLSADSLITGDARMDSLYRNLPEVLVVGERPVVKASAGKLEYDLPRMIQDRPVDNVFEALKELPGVMEQDGALTLGMQGVTVVLDGKVTNMSPQQLYALLKSLPADRIERVEVMYNAPARYQVRGAMINVRLRHRIGDPGVVQGEVYGKYNQDHEASFEERASLLYNGNKFSADFLYAHTHGDSFNTTDKEARHWQQADGSTHFINNYEEMRERSHTHSFRLGTDYHLAENHSLSFVYNGSYTTSHNTQHTTGTQMADSRTDQTSWLHNGRFDYQASFGLKAGVEFTWYNAPDKQWLDSRMGEQQLDFYTEAGQRINVWKFFLLQEHSLKNGWELNYGVVYTTSIDHSYQMYYGNEEREIEREELPDDVQSRRREQTLNLYAGFSKSFGKKLMTDFSLAVERYKTPVWDEWDVYPVLNLTYLPADGHIFQLNFSSDKSYPGYWAVQDVVSYLGGGYSEIQGNPLLKPEIDYSTSLTYILKSKYVFRAWFNHTKDRALQTLYQSPDELLELYKYLNFDFEQQAGLQASVPFKAGRWLDSRLTLIGMWMRQKDSDFYDLPFDRHRLLGITVLNNTFTLSRKPDLRLTVDGRLQGSVIQGIYDIPTCGDLSATLRYTFLGGNAVLTVWCRDILETSMPCPQIRYEHQWVTNSYSSFRSVGLSFAWKFGGYKEKKREAVDTSRFK
;
A
#
# COMPACT_ATOMS: atom_id res chain seq x y z
N MET A 1 12.46 6.38 34.86
CA MET A 1 11.48 7.48 34.97
C MET A 1 10.30 7.21 34.02
N LYS A 2 9.53 6.13 34.24
CA LYS A 2 8.46 5.65 33.36
C LYS A 2 7.12 5.56 34.10
N ARG A 3 6.56 6.67 34.63
CA ARG A 3 5.30 6.54 35.39
C ARG A 3 4.29 7.70 35.28
N ASN A 4 4.50 8.72 34.45
CA ASN A 4 3.59 9.87 34.34
C ASN A 4 3.04 10.21 32.97
N ALA A 5 3.19 9.36 31.94
CA ALA A 5 2.64 9.63 30.58
C ALA A 5 1.15 9.33 30.45
N TRP A 6 0.52 8.63 31.40
CA TRP A 6 -0.88 8.19 31.30
C TRP A 6 -1.92 9.21 31.80
N LEU A 7 -1.50 10.30 32.43
CA LEU A 7 -2.41 11.29 33.02
C LEU A 7 -2.86 12.42 32.08
N TRP A 8 -2.25 12.55 30.88
CA TRP A 8 -2.62 13.61 29.94
C TRP A 8 -3.58 13.17 28.83
N MET A 9 -3.81 11.89 28.63
CA MET A 9 -4.75 11.38 27.63
C MET A 9 -6.23 11.41 28.07
N GLY A 10 -6.49 11.62 29.36
CA GLY A 10 -7.86 11.71 29.92
C GLY A 10 -8.57 13.05 29.69
N CYS A 11 -7.87 14.09 29.28
CA CYS A 11 -8.44 15.45 29.14
C CYS A 11 -8.90 15.83 27.72
N LEU A 12 -8.71 14.97 26.70
CA LEU A 12 -9.14 15.21 25.31
C LEU A 12 -10.49 14.60 24.97
N PHE A 13 -11.10 13.81 25.84
CA PHE A 13 -12.45 13.27 25.70
C PHE A 13 -13.43 13.95 26.66
N GLY A 14 -13.51 15.29 26.55
CA GLY A 14 -14.62 16.03 27.15
C GLY A 14 -15.92 15.69 26.41
N VAL A 15 -16.75 14.87 27.02
CA VAL A 15 -18.13 14.59 26.59
C VAL A 15 -18.91 15.90 26.61
N LEU A 16 -19.18 16.47 25.43
CA LEU A 16 -20.16 17.55 25.30
C LEU A 16 -21.56 16.96 25.32
N PRO A 17 -22.50 17.50 26.11
CA PRO A 17 -23.84 16.94 26.22
C PRO A 17 -24.66 17.16 24.95
N LEU A 18 -25.44 16.14 24.60
CA LEU A 18 -26.33 15.99 23.43
C LEU A 18 -27.59 16.91 23.47
N SER A 19 -27.55 18.08 24.02
CA SER A 19 -28.75 18.93 24.19
C SER A 19 -28.82 20.21 23.37
N ALA A 20 -27.99 20.36 22.33
CA ALA A 20 -27.99 21.58 21.50
C ALA A 20 -28.46 21.38 20.05
N GLN A 21 -29.13 20.29 19.69
CA GLN A 21 -29.60 20.04 18.31
C GLN A 21 -31.12 20.00 18.11
N GLU A 22 -31.92 20.41 19.07
CA GLU A 22 -33.38 20.28 18.98
C GLU A 22 -34.16 21.62 18.87
N LYS A 23 -33.53 22.73 18.51
CA LYS A 23 -34.24 24.03 18.41
C LYS A 23 -34.05 24.79 17.08
N LEU A 24 -33.96 24.11 15.95
CA LEU A 24 -34.01 24.74 14.62
C LEU A 24 -34.74 23.90 13.57
N LYS A 25 -35.90 23.37 13.93
CA LYS A 25 -36.75 22.63 12.98
C LYS A 25 -38.25 22.85 13.29
N GLU A 26 -38.70 24.05 13.41
CA GLU A 26 -40.11 24.39 13.28
C GLU A 26 -40.24 25.83 12.83
N GLU A 27 -40.24 26.02 11.53
CA GLU A 27 -40.94 27.10 10.84
C GLU A 27 -40.81 26.92 9.31
N TYR A 28 -41.95 26.91 8.65
CA TYR A 28 -42.17 26.87 7.20
C TYR A 28 -42.27 25.50 6.51
N VAL A 29 -43.37 24.84 6.79
CA VAL A 29 -44.05 24.04 5.75
C VAL A 29 -45.50 24.57 5.68
N GLN A 30 -45.75 25.51 4.81
CA GLN A 30 -47.10 25.76 4.28
C GLN A 30 -47.22 25.07 2.93
N THR A 31 -48.04 24.03 2.92
CA THR A 31 -48.50 23.34 1.70
C THR A 31 -49.38 24.28 0.91
N LEU A 32 -48.93 24.64 -0.31
CA LEU A 32 -49.80 25.22 -1.32
C LEU A 32 -50.38 24.07 -2.15
N SER A 33 -51.73 23.91 -2.05
CA SER A 33 -52.50 23.02 -2.88
C SER A 33 -52.53 23.49 -4.34
N ALA A 34 -52.26 22.59 -5.27
CA ALA A 34 -52.32 22.81 -6.70
C ALA A 34 -53.79 22.85 -7.20
N ASP A 35 -54.43 23.98 -7.12
CA ASP A 35 -55.67 24.26 -7.89
C ASP A 35 -55.87 25.78 -7.99
N SER A 36 -55.22 26.39 -8.97
CA SER A 36 -55.66 27.63 -9.66
C SER A 36 -54.61 28.08 -10.67
N LEU A 37 -54.51 27.35 -11.75
CA LEU A 37 -53.86 27.82 -12.97
C LEU A 37 -54.95 28.18 -13.94
N ILE A 38 -54.93 29.43 -14.35
CA ILE A 38 -55.40 30.08 -15.58
C ILE A 38 -56.04 31.43 -15.23
N THR A 39 -55.23 32.49 -15.21
CA THR A 39 -55.56 33.78 -15.77
C THR A 39 -54.26 34.60 -15.78
N GLY A 40 -53.82 35.02 -16.98
CA GLY A 40 -52.61 35.87 -17.15
C GLY A 40 -52.84 37.24 -16.51
N ASP A 41 -51.99 37.55 -15.55
CA ASP A 41 -51.99 38.88 -14.96
C ASP A 41 -50.54 39.29 -14.63
N ALA A 42 -50.21 40.54 -14.98
CA ALA A 42 -48.88 41.17 -14.81
C ALA A 42 -48.33 41.13 -13.35
N ARG A 43 -49.10 40.65 -12.39
CA ARG A 43 -48.66 40.36 -11.01
C ARG A 43 -47.80 39.12 -10.85
N MET A 44 -47.92 38.14 -11.74
CA MET A 44 -47.10 36.91 -11.69
C MET A 44 -45.68 37.19 -12.15
N ASP A 45 -45.48 38.10 -13.08
CA ASP A 45 -44.12 38.45 -13.58
C ASP A 45 -43.27 39.14 -12.50
N SER A 46 -43.91 39.91 -11.57
CA SER A 46 -43.18 40.52 -10.45
C SER A 46 -42.87 39.54 -9.30
N LEU A 47 -43.68 38.48 -9.14
CA LEU A 47 -43.42 37.41 -8.17
C LEU A 47 -42.26 36.49 -8.62
N TYR A 48 -42.15 36.18 -9.93
CA TYR A 48 -41.04 35.44 -10.48
C TYR A 48 -39.69 36.18 -10.42
N ARG A 49 -39.71 37.54 -10.48
CA ARG A 49 -38.50 38.35 -10.35
C ARG A 49 -37.95 38.45 -8.92
N ASN A 50 -38.74 38.13 -7.92
CA ASN A 50 -38.37 38.25 -6.50
C ASN A 50 -38.27 36.91 -5.75
N LEU A 51 -38.26 35.76 -6.46
CA LEU A 51 -37.93 34.50 -5.81
C LEU A 51 -36.44 34.53 -5.46
N PRO A 52 -36.06 34.32 -4.19
CA PRO A 52 -34.67 34.18 -3.85
C PRO A 52 -34.08 33.00 -4.64
N GLU A 53 -32.93 33.25 -5.27
CA GLU A 53 -32.18 32.17 -5.90
C GLU A 53 -31.95 31.05 -4.86
N VAL A 54 -32.70 29.97 -4.96
CA VAL A 54 -32.40 28.75 -4.17
C VAL A 54 -31.16 28.15 -4.80
N LEU A 55 -30.00 28.57 -4.31
CA LEU A 55 -28.73 27.93 -4.63
C LEU A 55 -28.78 26.53 -4.03
N VAL A 56 -29.23 25.53 -4.81
CA VAL A 56 -29.11 24.12 -4.45
C VAL A 56 -27.61 23.77 -4.54
N VAL A 57 -26.88 24.04 -3.48
CA VAL A 57 -25.51 23.55 -3.30
C VAL A 57 -25.61 22.06 -3.02
N GLY A 58 -25.80 21.26 -4.07
CA GLY A 58 -25.67 19.81 -3.98
C GLY A 58 -24.19 19.50 -3.75
N GLU A 59 -23.81 19.04 -2.57
CA GLU A 59 -22.47 18.48 -2.36
C GLU A 59 -22.31 17.26 -3.29
N ARG A 60 -21.35 17.34 -4.21
CA ARG A 60 -21.01 16.22 -5.08
C ARG A 60 -20.57 15.05 -4.20
N PRO A 61 -21.11 13.82 -4.35
CA PRO A 61 -20.71 12.69 -3.52
C PRO A 61 -19.22 12.41 -3.71
N VAL A 62 -18.52 12.25 -2.59
CA VAL A 62 -17.08 11.91 -2.57
C VAL A 62 -16.84 10.46 -3.01
N VAL A 63 -17.85 9.60 -2.83
CA VAL A 63 -17.82 8.19 -3.18
C VAL A 63 -19.00 7.86 -4.08
N LYS A 64 -18.74 7.15 -5.17
CA LYS A 64 -19.75 6.55 -6.03
C LYS A 64 -19.55 5.05 -6.07
N ALA A 65 -20.65 4.28 -6.05
CA ALA A 65 -20.61 2.85 -6.23
C ALA A 65 -21.00 2.47 -7.65
N SER A 66 -20.29 1.53 -8.21
CA SER A 66 -20.66 0.80 -9.43
C SER A 66 -20.39 -0.69 -9.21
N ALA A 67 -20.78 -1.55 -10.15
CA ALA A 67 -20.67 -3.00 -9.99
C ALA A 67 -19.27 -3.42 -9.49
N GLY A 68 -19.19 -3.86 -8.23
CA GLY A 68 -17.99 -4.37 -7.58
C GLY A 68 -16.92 -3.33 -7.21
N LYS A 69 -17.14 -2.02 -7.46
CA LYS A 69 -16.14 -0.97 -7.15
C LYS A 69 -16.73 0.25 -6.47
N LEU A 70 -15.90 0.88 -5.65
CA LEU A 70 -16.12 2.20 -5.06
C LEU A 70 -15.19 3.20 -5.74
N GLU A 71 -15.73 4.20 -6.38
CA GLU A 71 -14.98 5.27 -7.02
C GLU A 71 -14.92 6.47 -6.08
N TYR A 72 -13.71 6.81 -5.64
CA TYR A 72 -13.41 7.93 -4.76
C TYR A 72 -12.89 9.12 -5.56
N ASP A 73 -13.46 10.31 -5.33
CA ASP A 73 -12.89 11.60 -5.75
C ASP A 73 -11.75 11.95 -4.77
N LEU A 74 -10.63 11.22 -4.88
CA LEU A 74 -9.49 11.38 -3.97
C LEU A 74 -8.88 12.78 -4.05
N PRO A 75 -8.75 13.46 -5.22
CA PRO A 75 -8.29 14.85 -5.27
C PRO A 75 -9.09 15.79 -4.37
N ARG A 76 -10.40 15.59 -4.28
CA ARG A 76 -11.25 16.38 -3.37
C ARG A 76 -11.05 16.00 -1.90
N MET A 77 -10.79 14.72 -1.62
CA MET A 77 -10.53 14.27 -0.24
C MET A 77 -9.23 14.82 0.32
N ILE A 78 -8.20 14.93 -0.53
CA ILE A 78 -6.85 15.39 -0.13
C ILE A 78 -6.64 16.90 -0.35
N GLN A 79 -7.60 17.60 -0.92
CA GLN A 79 -7.47 19.05 -1.23
C GLN A 79 -6.97 19.87 -0.03
N ASP A 80 -7.37 19.45 1.16
CA ASP A 80 -7.09 20.11 2.42
C ASP A 80 -6.02 19.40 3.27
N ARG A 81 -5.41 18.31 2.73
CA ARG A 81 -4.42 17.49 3.41
C ARG A 81 -3.00 17.82 2.93
N PRO A 82 -1.98 17.69 3.78
CA PRO A 82 -0.59 17.87 3.41
C PRO A 82 -0.03 16.61 2.72
N VAL A 83 -0.53 16.35 1.52
CA VAL A 83 -0.20 15.14 0.74
C VAL A 83 0.56 15.56 -0.51
N ASP A 84 1.76 15.04 -0.69
CA ASP A 84 2.68 15.43 -1.76
C ASP A 84 2.76 14.41 -2.91
N ASN A 85 2.50 13.14 -2.62
CA ASN A 85 2.63 12.05 -3.59
C ASN A 85 1.45 11.08 -3.56
N VAL A 86 1.39 10.20 -4.56
CA VAL A 86 0.28 9.24 -4.72
C VAL A 86 0.23 8.26 -3.54
N PHE A 87 1.37 7.78 -3.03
CA PHE A 87 1.41 6.83 -1.92
C PHE A 87 0.75 7.40 -0.66
N GLU A 88 1.13 8.63 -0.27
CA GLU A 88 0.53 9.33 0.86
C GLU A 88 -0.97 9.63 0.61
N ALA A 89 -1.33 9.97 -0.64
CA ALA A 89 -2.73 10.20 -1.00
C ALA A 89 -3.61 8.96 -0.79
N LEU A 90 -3.10 7.77 -1.11
CA LEU A 90 -3.87 6.53 -0.94
C LEU A 90 -4.16 6.21 0.52
N LYS A 91 -3.32 6.61 1.45
CA LYS A 91 -3.55 6.45 2.91
C LYS A 91 -4.74 7.29 3.42
N GLU A 92 -5.15 8.29 2.66
CA GLU A 92 -6.34 9.10 2.96
C GLU A 92 -7.66 8.39 2.62
N LEU A 93 -7.62 7.28 1.89
CA LEU A 93 -8.80 6.47 1.61
C LEU A 93 -9.29 5.74 2.88
N PRO A 94 -10.61 5.63 3.09
CA PRO A 94 -11.16 4.91 4.23
C PRO A 94 -10.69 3.45 4.26
N GLY A 95 -10.02 3.05 5.34
CA GLY A 95 -9.55 1.69 5.57
C GLY A 95 -8.23 1.33 4.90
N VAL A 96 -7.61 2.26 4.17
CA VAL A 96 -6.24 2.08 3.69
C VAL A 96 -5.27 2.49 4.79
N MET A 97 -4.30 1.64 5.06
CA MET A 97 -3.24 1.85 6.05
C MET A 97 -1.90 1.40 5.49
N GLU A 98 -0.83 1.97 6.02
CA GLU A 98 0.53 1.48 5.82
C GLU A 98 0.89 0.53 6.98
N GLN A 99 1.37 -0.65 6.64
CA GLN A 99 1.87 -1.63 7.59
C GLN A 99 3.13 -2.25 6.99
N ASP A 100 4.24 -2.19 7.72
CA ASP A 100 5.55 -2.71 7.30
C ASP A 100 5.97 -2.22 5.89
N GLY A 101 5.71 -0.94 5.62
CA GLY A 101 6.00 -0.31 4.31
C GLY A 101 5.06 -0.69 3.18
N ALA A 102 4.06 -1.54 3.41
CA ALA A 102 3.06 -1.97 2.45
C ALA A 102 1.69 -1.31 2.70
N LEU A 103 0.91 -1.10 1.65
CA LEU A 103 -0.48 -0.66 1.79
C LEU A 103 -1.39 -1.87 2.03
N THR A 104 -2.31 -1.70 2.99
CA THR A 104 -3.37 -2.65 3.29
C THR A 104 -4.73 -1.99 3.15
N LEU A 105 -5.77 -2.75 2.85
CA LEU A 105 -7.16 -2.29 2.83
C LEU A 105 -7.97 -3.13 3.82
N GLY A 106 -8.26 -2.55 4.99
CA GLY A 106 -8.96 -3.26 6.06
C GLY A 106 -8.20 -4.50 6.54
N MET A 107 -6.88 -4.37 6.76
CA MET A 107 -5.93 -5.43 7.17
C MET A 107 -5.63 -6.51 6.10
N GLN A 108 -6.20 -6.42 4.90
CA GLN A 108 -5.82 -7.28 3.77
C GLN A 108 -4.73 -6.61 2.94
N GLY A 109 -3.77 -7.38 2.44
CA GLY A 109 -2.85 -6.92 1.40
C GLY A 109 -3.63 -6.38 0.20
N VAL A 110 -3.20 -5.26 -0.37
CA VAL A 110 -3.86 -4.64 -1.50
C VAL A 110 -2.91 -4.52 -2.69
N THR A 111 -3.39 -4.92 -3.86
CA THR A 111 -2.67 -4.67 -5.11
C THR A 111 -3.01 -3.27 -5.62
N VAL A 112 -2.00 -2.41 -5.72
CA VAL A 112 -2.17 -1.10 -6.34
C VAL A 112 -1.91 -1.21 -7.84
N VAL A 113 -2.79 -0.62 -8.63
CA VAL A 113 -2.79 -0.66 -10.10
C VAL A 113 -2.83 0.77 -10.62
N LEU A 114 -2.06 1.07 -11.64
CA LEU A 114 -2.05 2.38 -12.29
C LEU A 114 -2.78 2.28 -13.64
N ASP A 115 -3.83 3.11 -13.83
CA ASP A 115 -4.62 3.19 -15.07
C ASP A 115 -5.22 1.87 -15.54
N GLY A 116 -5.52 0.97 -14.60
CA GLY A 116 -6.01 -0.38 -14.90
C GLY A 116 -4.93 -1.33 -15.41
N LYS A 117 -3.66 -0.94 -15.35
CA LYS A 117 -2.52 -1.74 -15.80
C LYS A 117 -1.83 -2.37 -14.59
N VAL A 118 -1.98 -3.69 -14.45
CA VAL A 118 -1.24 -4.48 -13.45
C VAL A 118 0.20 -4.61 -13.90
N THR A 119 1.13 -4.32 -13.03
CA THR A 119 2.57 -4.42 -13.31
C THR A 119 3.19 -5.67 -12.69
N ASN A 120 4.31 -6.13 -13.26
CA ASN A 120 5.14 -7.20 -12.70
C ASN A 120 6.18 -6.69 -11.69
N MET A 121 6.17 -5.40 -11.37
CA MET A 121 7.03 -4.84 -10.32
C MET A 121 6.67 -5.46 -8.96
N SER A 122 7.67 -5.63 -8.10
CA SER A 122 7.40 -6.01 -6.71
C SER A 122 6.60 -4.91 -6.00
N PRO A 123 5.89 -5.22 -4.91
CA PRO A 123 5.18 -4.21 -4.13
C PRO A 123 6.10 -3.05 -3.70
N GLN A 124 7.31 -3.33 -3.25
CA GLN A 124 8.29 -2.31 -2.82
C GLN A 124 8.68 -1.38 -3.98
N GLN A 125 8.94 -1.94 -5.16
CA GLN A 125 9.25 -1.18 -6.36
C GLN A 125 8.07 -0.31 -6.81
N LEU A 126 6.84 -0.86 -6.76
CA LEU A 126 5.63 -0.11 -7.06
C LEU A 126 5.41 1.01 -6.06
N TYR A 127 5.60 0.77 -4.76
CA TYR A 127 5.46 1.81 -3.74
C TYR A 127 6.53 2.91 -3.87
N ALA A 128 7.76 2.57 -4.25
CA ALA A 128 8.78 3.57 -4.57
C ALA A 128 8.32 4.46 -5.75
N LEU A 129 7.75 3.85 -6.79
CA LEU A 129 7.14 4.61 -7.90
C LEU A 129 5.98 5.50 -7.42
N LEU A 130 5.06 4.99 -6.58
CA LEU A 130 3.93 5.78 -6.06
C LEU A 130 4.40 6.95 -5.18
N LYS A 131 5.47 6.77 -4.41
CA LYS A 131 6.11 7.84 -3.63
C LYS A 131 6.73 8.91 -4.53
N SER A 132 7.18 8.54 -5.73
CA SER A 132 7.74 9.48 -6.71
C SER A 132 6.69 10.19 -7.58
N LEU A 133 5.45 9.71 -7.63
CA LEU A 133 4.36 10.33 -8.41
C LEU A 133 3.68 11.46 -7.63
N PRO A 134 3.57 12.69 -8.18
CA PRO A 134 2.85 13.78 -7.53
C PRO A 134 1.37 13.45 -7.29
N ALA A 135 0.84 13.85 -6.12
CA ALA A 135 -0.56 13.57 -5.76
C ALA A 135 -1.59 14.23 -6.69
N ASP A 136 -1.26 15.36 -7.31
CA ASP A 136 -2.15 16.07 -8.25
C ASP A 136 -2.30 15.35 -9.61
N ARG A 137 -1.47 14.35 -9.88
CA ARG A 137 -1.63 13.47 -11.04
C ARG A 137 -2.82 12.52 -10.90
N ILE A 138 -3.38 12.39 -9.72
CA ILE A 138 -4.56 11.55 -9.50
C ILE A 138 -5.79 12.22 -10.12
N GLU A 139 -6.53 11.49 -10.96
CA GLU A 139 -7.86 11.88 -11.43
C GLU A 139 -8.94 11.39 -10.47
N ARG A 140 -8.91 10.10 -10.15
CA ARG A 140 -9.79 9.40 -9.21
C ARG A 140 -9.16 8.08 -8.78
N VAL A 141 -9.74 7.47 -7.77
CA VAL A 141 -9.30 6.15 -7.31
C VAL A 141 -10.48 5.19 -7.23
N GLU A 142 -10.31 4.00 -7.78
CA GLU A 142 -11.29 2.93 -7.72
C GLU A 142 -10.82 1.89 -6.68
N VAL A 143 -11.61 1.66 -5.65
CA VAL A 143 -11.34 0.68 -4.60
C VAL A 143 -12.24 -0.53 -4.79
N MET A 144 -11.64 -1.69 -4.84
CA MET A 144 -12.32 -2.99 -4.94
C MET A 144 -11.80 -3.88 -3.82
N TYR A 145 -12.68 -4.30 -2.94
CA TYR A 145 -12.30 -5.26 -1.90
C TYR A 145 -12.01 -6.64 -2.46
N ASN A 146 -12.66 -6.97 -3.59
CA ASN A 146 -12.40 -8.16 -4.38
C ASN A 146 -12.45 -7.78 -5.86
N ALA A 147 -11.28 -7.77 -6.51
CA ALA A 147 -11.15 -7.37 -7.90
C ALA A 147 -11.75 -8.45 -8.83
N PRO A 148 -12.64 -8.08 -9.77
CA PRO A 148 -13.07 -8.99 -10.83
C PRO A 148 -11.88 -9.47 -11.68
N ALA A 149 -11.95 -10.70 -12.21
CA ALA A 149 -10.86 -11.33 -12.94
C ALA A 149 -10.36 -10.53 -14.15
N ARG A 150 -11.21 -9.67 -14.75
CA ARG A 150 -10.84 -8.76 -15.86
C ARG A 150 -9.72 -7.78 -15.54
N TYR A 151 -9.50 -7.50 -14.27
CA TYR A 151 -8.39 -6.65 -13.84
C TYR A 151 -7.06 -7.40 -13.72
N GLN A 152 -7.03 -8.72 -13.91
CA GLN A 152 -5.84 -9.56 -13.76
C GLN A 152 -5.20 -9.46 -12.36
N VAL A 153 -5.98 -9.02 -11.38
CA VAL A 153 -5.64 -8.92 -9.97
C VAL A 153 -6.59 -9.82 -9.21
N ARG A 154 -6.12 -10.41 -8.14
CA ARG A 154 -6.92 -11.17 -7.20
C ARG A 154 -6.91 -10.48 -5.85
N GLY A 155 -7.96 -10.71 -5.04
CA GLY A 155 -8.12 -10.06 -3.76
C GLY A 155 -8.44 -8.57 -3.86
N ALA A 156 -7.99 -7.80 -2.87
CA ALA A 156 -8.25 -6.37 -2.81
C ALA A 156 -7.38 -5.58 -3.81
N MET A 157 -7.97 -4.57 -4.45
CA MET A 157 -7.31 -3.74 -5.44
C MET A 157 -7.63 -2.26 -5.25
N ILE A 158 -6.63 -1.42 -5.43
CA ILE A 158 -6.77 0.03 -5.56
C ILE A 158 -6.27 0.42 -6.95
N ASN A 159 -7.16 0.86 -7.83
CA ASN A 159 -6.80 1.34 -9.15
C ASN A 159 -6.73 2.87 -9.14
N VAL A 160 -5.53 3.39 -9.26
CA VAL A 160 -5.26 4.84 -9.37
C VAL A 160 -5.39 5.25 -10.82
N ARG A 161 -6.38 6.07 -11.13
CA ARG A 161 -6.52 6.71 -12.44
C ARG A 161 -5.72 8.00 -12.45
N LEU A 162 -4.71 8.04 -13.29
CA LEU A 162 -3.87 9.21 -13.46
C LEU A 162 -4.47 10.16 -14.51
N ARG A 163 -4.18 11.43 -14.37
CA ARG A 163 -4.53 12.45 -15.36
C ARG A 163 -3.52 12.40 -16.50
N HIS A 164 -3.94 11.92 -17.65
CA HIS A 164 -3.12 11.90 -18.88
C HIS A 164 -3.32 13.16 -19.71
N ARG A 165 -4.46 13.84 -19.54
CA ARG A 165 -4.81 15.06 -20.26
C ARG A 165 -5.24 16.13 -19.29
N ILE A 166 -4.43 17.16 -19.12
CA ILE A 166 -4.72 18.32 -18.28
C ILE A 166 -4.57 19.56 -19.14
N GLY A 167 -5.69 20.29 -19.36
CA GLY A 167 -5.68 21.52 -20.14
C GLY A 167 -5.90 21.35 -21.65
N ASP A 168 -5.66 22.44 -22.41
CA ASP A 168 -5.82 22.47 -23.84
C ASP A 168 -4.66 21.73 -24.57
N PRO A 169 -4.87 21.25 -25.81
CA PRO A 169 -3.82 20.63 -26.60
C PRO A 169 -2.61 21.55 -26.81
N GLY A 170 -1.38 21.00 -26.73
CA GLY A 170 -0.13 21.75 -26.89
C GLY A 170 0.43 22.34 -25.59
N VAL A 171 -0.21 22.11 -24.43
CA VAL A 171 0.24 22.60 -23.15
C VAL A 171 1.23 21.62 -22.50
N VAL A 172 2.35 22.17 -21.99
CA VAL A 172 3.29 21.47 -21.11
C VAL A 172 3.04 21.90 -19.68
N GLN A 173 2.96 20.93 -18.78
CA GLN A 173 2.81 21.15 -17.34
C GLN A 173 3.89 20.36 -16.61
N GLY A 174 4.30 20.86 -15.45
CA GLY A 174 5.32 20.16 -14.67
C GLY A 174 5.32 20.57 -13.20
N GLU A 175 6.08 19.77 -12.44
CA GLU A 175 6.37 20.02 -11.03
C GLU A 175 7.86 19.80 -10.78
N VAL A 176 8.43 20.67 -9.95
CA VAL A 176 9.74 20.45 -9.30
C VAL A 176 9.47 20.33 -7.81
N TYR A 177 10.04 19.33 -7.18
CA TYR A 177 9.86 19.00 -5.78
C TYR A 177 11.20 18.72 -5.13
N GLY A 178 11.38 19.22 -3.90
CA GLY A 178 12.51 18.94 -3.04
C GLY A 178 12.06 18.63 -1.63
N LYS A 179 12.71 17.66 -0.97
CA LYS A 179 12.41 17.24 0.40
C LYS A 179 13.71 17.03 1.16
N TYR A 180 13.72 17.48 2.39
CA TYR A 180 14.71 17.16 3.42
C TYR A 180 14.00 16.48 4.59
N ASN A 181 14.56 15.41 5.10
CA ASN A 181 14.10 14.71 6.30
C ASN A 181 15.28 14.43 7.21
N GLN A 182 15.10 14.67 8.50
CA GLN A 182 16.04 14.36 9.56
C GLN A 182 15.33 13.51 10.60
N ASP A 183 15.78 12.27 10.74
CA ASP A 183 15.53 11.46 11.94
C ASP A 183 16.80 11.41 12.79
N HIS A 184 17.51 10.28 12.87
CA HIS A 184 18.90 10.28 13.36
C HIS A 184 19.84 10.85 12.29
N GLU A 185 19.65 10.44 11.03
CA GLU A 185 20.47 10.85 9.88
C GLU A 185 19.64 11.68 8.89
N ALA A 186 20.32 12.33 7.93
CA ALA A 186 19.68 13.15 6.92
C ALA A 186 19.35 12.38 5.64
N SER A 187 18.15 12.61 5.09
CA SER A 187 17.78 12.10 3.78
C SER A 187 17.10 13.16 2.91
N PHE A 188 17.25 13.02 1.60
CA PHE A 188 16.84 14.00 0.58
C PHE A 188 16.06 13.30 -0.53
N GLU A 189 15.13 14.01 -1.14
CA GLU A 189 14.43 13.61 -2.36
C GLU A 189 14.29 14.81 -3.29
N GLU A 190 14.73 14.67 -4.52
CA GLU A 190 14.52 15.63 -5.62
C GLU A 190 13.70 14.96 -6.71
N ARG A 191 12.68 15.66 -7.20
CA ARG A 191 11.78 15.14 -8.23
C ARG A 191 11.45 16.19 -9.26
N ALA A 192 11.43 15.77 -10.53
CA ALA A 192 10.92 16.56 -11.64
C ALA A 192 9.93 15.74 -12.45
N SER A 193 8.76 16.30 -12.75
CA SER A 193 7.76 15.67 -13.61
C SER A 193 7.30 16.63 -14.69
N LEU A 194 7.08 16.09 -15.91
CA LEU A 194 6.56 16.81 -17.07
C LEU A 194 5.39 16.03 -17.67
N LEU A 195 4.36 16.75 -18.07
CA LEU A 195 3.22 16.22 -18.80
C LEU A 195 3.00 17.05 -20.06
N TYR A 196 3.02 16.41 -21.22
CA TYR A 196 2.64 16.98 -22.50
C TYR A 196 1.30 16.42 -22.95
N ASN A 197 0.40 17.30 -23.37
CA ASN A 197 -0.92 16.95 -23.88
C ASN A 197 -1.10 17.48 -25.28
N GLY A 198 -1.09 16.62 -26.30
CA GLY A 198 -1.41 16.92 -27.69
C GLY A 198 -2.79 16.42 -28.10
N ASN A 199 -3.22 16.66 -29.34
CA ASN A 199 -4.52 16.22 -29.85
C ASN A 199 -4.66 14.70 -29.93
N LYS A 200 -3.63 14.01 -30.43
CA LYS A 200 -3.60 12.54 -30.60
C LYS A 200 -2.54 11.87 -29.77
N PHE A 201 -1.60 12.63 -29.22
CA PHE A 201 -0.46 12.14 -28.48
C PHE A 201 -0.36 12.82 -27.13
N SER A 202 -0.19 12.05 -26.07
CA SER A 202 0.18 12.56 -24.76
C SER A 202 1.42 11.81 -24.25
N ALA A 203 2.24 12.50 -23.47
CA ALA A 203 3.42 11.92 -22.87
C ALA A 203 3.58 12.43 -21.43
N ASP A 204 4.01 11.55 -20.54
CA ASP A 204 4.43 11.90 -19.21
C ASP A 204 5.87 11.41 -18.96
N PHE A 205 6.64 12.27 -18.33
CA PHE A 205 7.99 11.98 -17.90
C PHE A 205 8.12 12.29 -16.41
N LEU A 206 8.82 11.43 -15.68
CA LEU A 206 9.16 11.64 -14.28
C LEU A 206 10.58 11.15 -14.04
N TYR A 207 11.33 11.95 -13.30
CA TYR A 207 12.59 11.57 -12.69
C TYR A 207 12.54 11.90 -11.20
N ALA A 208 13.00 10.97 -10.36
CA ALA A 208 13.18 11.19 -8.94
C ALA A 208 14.53 10.61 -8.50
N HIS A 209 15.21 11.34 -7.61
CA HIS A 209 16.41 10.90 -6.92
C HIS A 209 16.14 10.97 -5.41
N THR A 210 16.32 9.86 -4.73
CA THR A 210 16.26 9.78 -3.27
C THR A 210 17.62 9.34 -2.76
N HIS A 211 18.16 10.06 -1.81
CA HIS A 211 19.46 9.73 -1.24
C HIS A 211 19.53 10.12 0.23
N GLY A 212 20.40 9.46 0.97
CA GLY A 212 20.61 9.77 2.38
C GLY A 212 21.20 8.62 3.16
N ASP A 213 21.40 8.92 4.43
CA ASP A 213 21.85 7.96 5.41
C ASP A 213 20.68 7.56 6.32
N SER A 214 20.67 6.33 6.83
CA SER A 214 19.78 5.86 7.88
C SER A 214 20.59 5.21 9.01
N PHE A 215 20.06 5.28 10.22
CA PHE A 215 20.68 4.70 11.41
C PHE A 215 19.60 3.97 12.21
N ASN A 216 19.90 2.75 12.63
CA ASN A 216 19.04 1.95 13.48
C ASN A 216 19.88 1.25 14.55
N THR A 217 19.27 1.02 15.72
CA THR A 217 19.87 0.19 16.76
C THR A 217 18.90 -0.91 17.16
N THR A 218 19.47 -2.05 17.56
CA THR A 218 18.71 -3.18 18.07
C THR A 218 19.37 -3.68 19.36
N ASP A 219 18.61 -3.68 20.46
CA ASP A 219 18.96 -4.43 21.66
C ASP A 219 18.30 -5.80 21.57
N LYS A 220 19.12 -6.85 21.49
CA LYS A 220 18.66 -8.24 21.46
C LYS A 220 18.98 -8.94 22.77
N GLU A 221 17.97 -9.47 23.40
CA GLU A 221 18.10 -10.38 24.53
C GLU A 221 17.53 -11.75 24.15
N ALA A 222 18.31 -12.82 24.23
CA ALA A 222 17.83 -14.17 23.96
C ALA A 222 18.31 -15.17 25.01
N ARG A 223 17.50 -16.22 25.21
CA ARG A 223 17.86 -17.42 25.96
C ARG A 223 17.76 -18.57 24.97
N HIS A 224 18.91 -19.07 24.59
CA HIS A 224 19.00 -20.12 23.58
C HIS A 224 19.27 -21.47 24.29
N TRP A 225 18.29 -22.35 24.24
CA TRP A 225 18.39 -23.68 24.80
C TRP A 225 18.98 -24.64 23.76
N GLN A 226 19.95 -25.47 24.18
CA GLN A 226 20.53 -26.52 23.36
C GLN A 226 20.14 -27.91 23.89
N GLN A 227 19.70 -28.77 22.98
CA GLN A 227 19.25 -30.13 23.32
C GLN A 227 20.40 -31.05 23.72
N ALA A 228 21.60 -30.91 23.13
CA ALA A 228 22.73 -31.77 23.28
C ALA A 228 23.18 -31.99 24.74
N ASP A 229 23.15 -30.93 25.56
CA ASP A 229 23.59 -30.95 26.94
C ASP A 229 22.57 -30.32 27.92
N GLY A 230 21.44 -29.87 27.41
CA GLY A 230 20.40 -29.16 28.17
C GLY A 230 20.81 -27.79 28.67
N SER A 231 21.91 -27.23 28.17
CA SER A 231 22.37 -25.87 28.55
C SER A 231 21.48 -24.78 27.98
N THR A 232 21.56 -23.61 28.61
CA THR A 232 20.92 -22.39 28.13
C THR A 232 21.95 -21.29 28.01
N HIS A 233 22.15 -20.80 26.79
CA HIS A 233 23.03 -19.68 26.50
C HIS A 233 22.26 -18.36 26.58
N PHE A 234 22.84 -17.40 27.31
CA PHE A 234 22.28 -16.06 27.39
C PHE A 234 22.99 -15.18 26.37
N ILE A 235 22.22 -14.68 25.40
CA ILE A 235 22.70 -13.80 24.35
C ILE A 235 22.19 -12.39 24.68
N ASN A 236 23.11 -11.44 24.77
CA ASN A 236 22.80 -10.05 24.99
C ASN A 236 23.68 -9.23 24.04
N ASN A 237 23.08 -8.77 22.94
CA ASN A 237 23.77 -8.07 21.86
C ASN A 237 23.17 -6.68 21.67
N TYR A 238 24.03 -5.70 21.44
CA TYR A 238 23.66 -4.38 20.95
C TYR A 238 24.21 -4.21 19.55
N GLU A 239 23.32 -3.89 18.61
CA GLU A 239 23.63 -3.76 17.19
C GLU A 239 23.40 -2.31 16.76
N GLU A 240 24.37 -1.73 16.04
CA GLU A 240 24.26 -0.46 15.32
C GLU A 240 24.32 -0.73 13.83
N MET A 241 23.35 -0.25 13.09
CA MET A 241 23.29 -0.35 11.64
C MET A 241 23.24 1.03 11.01
N ARG A 242 24.12 1.27 10.03
CA ARG A 242 24.12 2.48 9.20
C ARG A 242 24.01 2.09 7.74
N GLU A 243 23.08 2.70 7.05
CA GLU A 243 22.91 2.50 5.62
C GLU A 243 23.00 3.85 4.90
N ARG A 244 23.77 3.88 3.81
CA ARG A 244 23.76 4.95 2.83
C ARG A 244 23.19 4.46 1.53
N SER A 245 22.16 5.12 1.03
CA SER A 245 21.51 4.70 -0.21
C SER A 245 21.31 5.84 -1.19
N HIS A 246 21.32 5.49 -2.49
CA HIS A 246 20.96 6.36 -3.61
C HIS A 246 20.03 5.61 -4.53
N THR A 247 18.86 6.17 -4.79
CA THR A 247 17.87 5.58 -5.70
C THR A 247 17.46 6.58 -6.76
N HIS A 248 17.69 6.24 -8.03
CA HIS A 248 17.21 6.98 -9.19
C HIS A 248 16.00 6.26 -9.78
N SER A 249 14.89 6.96 -9.95
CA SER A 249 13.66 6.41 -10.54
C SER A 249 13.28 7.18 -11.79
N PHE A 250 12.89 6.45 -12.84
CA PHE A 250 12.52 7.00 -14.14
C PHE A 250 11.16 6.44 -14.57
N ARG A 251 10.32 7.31 -15.13
CA ARG A 251 9.09 6.89 -15.79
C ARG A 251 8.93 7.67 -17.09
N LEU A 252 8.55 6.94 -18.14
CA LEU A 252 8.08 7.50 -19.40
C LEU A 252 6.76 6.81 -19.77
N GLY A 253 5.69 7.58 -19.86
CA GLY A 253 4.40 7.11 -20.36
C GLY A 253 4.07 7.83 -21.67
N THR A 254 3.50 7.11 -22.65
CA THR A 254 3.01 7.70 -23.88
C THR A 254 1.71 7.03 -24.30
N ASP A 255 0.73 7.84 -24.72
CA ASP A 255 -0.52 7.36 -25.30
C ASP A 255 -0.71 8.00 -26.67
N TYR A 256 -1.04 7.19 -27.66
CA TYR A 256 -1.32 7.61 -29.02
C TYR A 256 -2.70 7.12 -29.48
N HIS A 257 -3.58 8.07 -29.82
CA HIS A 257 -4.91 7.79 -30.34
C HIS A 257 -4.87 7.69 -31.88
N LEU A 258 -4.91 6.45 -32.38
CA LEU A 258 -4.95 6.17 -33.83
C LEU A 258 -6.24 6.68 -34.46
N ALA A 259 -7.38 6.37 -33.83
CA ALA A 259 -8.72 6.75 -34.20
C ALA A 259 -9.61 6.83 -32.97
N GLU A 260 -10.89 7.14 -33.13
CA GLU A 260 -11.86 7.11 -32.05
C GLU A 260 -11.93 5.69 -31.44
N ASN A 261 -11.67 5.60 -30.14
CA ASN A 261 -11.58 4.35 -29.37
C ASN A 261 -10.50 3.34 -29.81
N HIS A 262 -9.51 3.76 -30.61
CA HIS A 262 -8.31 2.99 -30.91
C HIS A 262 -7.09 3.68 -30.33
N SER A 263 -6.40 3.03 -29.40
CA SER A 263 -5.22 3.61 -28.75
C SER A 263 -4.07 2.63 -28.63
N LEU A 264 -2.87 3.17 -28.73
CA LEU A 264 -1.62 2.53 -28.37
C LEU A 264 -1.08 3.23 -27.12
N SER A 265 -0.56 2.47 -26.19
CA SER A 265 0.05 2.99 -24.98
C SER A 265 1.37 2.28 -24.75
N PHE A 266 2.39 3.05 -24.41
CA PHE A 266 3.68 2.54 -23.96
C PHE A 266 4.03 3.14 -22.62
N VAL A 267 4.47 2.32 -21.67
CA VAL A 267 4.95 2.76 -20.37
C VAL A 267 6.28 2.09 -20.09
N TYR A 268 7.27 2.90 -19.73
CA TYR A 268 8.54 2.44 -19.22
C TYR A 268 8.73 2.95 -17.79
N ASN A 269 9.12 2.06 -16.89
CA ASN A 269 9.57 2.38 -15.54
C ASN A 269 10.96 1.80 -15.33
N GLY A 270 11.85 2.57 -14.75
CA GLY A 270 13.21 2.13 -14.43
C GLY A 270 13.62 2.60 -13.05
N SER A 271 14.43 1.82 -12.34
CA SER A 271 15.13 2.27 -11.15
C SER A 271 16.53 1.73 -11.10
N TYR A 272 17.42 2.53 -10.50
CA TYR A 272 18.78 2.18 -10.16
C TYR A 272 19.01 2.54 -8.70
N THR A 273 19.40 1.55 -7.89
CA THR A 273 19.68 1.76 -6.46
C THR A 273 21.06 1.25 -6.14
N THR A 274 21.82 2.04 -5.37
CA THR A 274 23.02 1.60 -4.67
C THR A 274 22.81 1.75 -3.18
N SER A 275 23.23 0.76 -2.40
CA SER A 275 23.17 0.77 -0.94
C SER A 275 24.49 0.27 -0.38
N HIS A 276 24.96 0.96 0.64
CA HIS A 276 26.11 0.59 1.45
C HIS A 276 25.66 0.52 2.90
N ASN A 277 25.67 -0.67 3.46
CA ASN A 277 25.25 -0.96 4.83
C ASN A 277 26.46 -1.40 5.67
N THR A 278 26.59 -0.86 6.86
CA THR A 278 27.56 -1.28 7.88
C THR A 278 26.80 -1.62 9.14
N GLN A 279 27.13 -2.77 9.74
CA GLN A 279 26.55 -3.24 10.99
C GLN A 279 27.67 -3.58 11.96
N HIS A 280 27.56 -3.05 13.18
CA HIS A 280 28.46 -3.31 14.29
C HIS A 280 27.69 -3.91 15.43
N THR A 281 28.09 -5.11 15.88
CA THR A 281 27.47 -5.86 16.97
C THR A 281 28.43 -5.99 18.14
N THR A 282 27.96 -5.66 19.34
CA THR A 282 28.72 -5.80 20.59
C THR A 282 27.91 -6.56 21.63
N GLY A 283 28.58 -7.20 22.59
CA GLY A 283 27.95 -7.95 23.68
C GLY A 283 28.42 -9.38 23.78
N THR A 284 27.52 -10.36 23.80
CA THR A 284 27.85 -11.79 23.80
C THR A 284 28.54 -12.19 22.51
N GLN A 285 28.19 -11.54 21.42
CA GLN A 285 28.83 -11.62 20.12
C GLN A 285 29.51 -10.30 19.78
N MET A 286 30.64 -10.35 19.15
CA MET A 286 31.34 -9.20 18.57
C MET A 286 31.46 -9.41 17.07
N ALA A 287 30.87 -8.51 16.29
CA ALA A 287 30.88 -8.65 14.85
C ALA A 287 30.87 -7.31 14.12
N ASP A 288 31.53 -7.32 12.98
CA ASP A 288 31.47 -6.25 11.97
C ASP A 288 30.99 -6.86 10.65
N SER A 289 29.96 -6.28 10.09
CA SER A 289 29.44 -6.65 8.77
C SER A 289 29.32 -5.42 7.88
N ARG A 290 29.63 -5.61 6.61
CA ARG A 290 29.45 -4.62 5.55
C ARG A 290 28.77 -5.25 4.37
N THR A 291 27.74 -4.60 3.82
CA THR A 291 27.05 -5.05 2.62
C THR A 291 27.02 -3.93 1.58
N ASP A 292 27.53 -4.22 0.39
CA ASP A 292 27.44 -3.34 -0.78
C ASP A 292 26.46 -3.95 -1.78
N GLN A 293 25.34 -3.29 -2.05
CA GLN A 293 24.31 -3.75 -2.96
C GLN A 293 24.09 -2.76 -4.09
N THR A 294 23.84 -3.29 -5.28
CA THR A 294 23.41 -2.50 -6.44
C THR A 294 22.20 -3.20 -7.06
N SER A 295 21.16 -2.47 -7.43
CA SER A 295 20.03 -3.05 -8.12
C SER A 295 19.58 -2.22 -9.31
N TRP A 296 19.16 -2.93 -10.37
CA TRP A 296 18.58 -2.36 -11.58
C TRP A 296 17.23 -2.97 -11.83
N LEU A 297 16.25 -2.15 -12.13
CA LEU A 297 14.94 -2.57 -12.61
C LEU A 297 14.63 -1.86 -13.92
N HIS A 298 14.20 -2.62 -14.91
CA HIS A 298 13.61 -2.11 -16.15
C HIS A 298 12.29 -2.82 -16.39
N ASN A 299 11.20 -2.07 -16.48
CA ASN A 299 9.87 -2.57 -16.79
C ASN A 299 9.32 -1.80 -17.99
N GLY A 300 9.03 -2.49 -19.06
CA GLY A 300 8.43 -1.94 -20.29
C GLY A 300 7.11 -2.63 -20.59
N ARG A 301 6.08 -1.84 -20.86
CA ARG A 301 4.76 -2.35 -21.20
C ARG A 301 4.20 -1.64 -22.42
N PHE A 302 3.64 -2.44 -23.34
CA PHE A 302 2.95 -1.97 -24.54
C PHE A 302 1.53 -2.52 -24.54
N ASP A 303 0.54 -1.65 -24.70
CA ASP A 303 -0.88 -1.99 -24.75
C ASP A 303 -1.50 -1.46 -26.05
N TYR A 304 -2.38 -2.26 -26.66
CA TYR A 304 -3.29 -1.88 -27.72
C TYR A 304 -4.73 -2.06 -27.28
N GLN A 305 -5.55 -1.06 -27.52
CA GLN A 305 -6.99 -1.12 -27.27
C GLN A 305 -7.75 -0.80 -28.57
N ALA A 306 -8.71 -1.66 -28.91
CA ALA A 306 -9.58 -1.49 -30.08
C ALA A 306 -11.01 -1.06 -29.67
N SER A 307 -11.73 -0.41 -30.59
CA SER A 307 -13.10 0.09 -30.38
C SER A 307 -14.12 -1.01 -30.07
N PHE A 308 -13.89 -2.23 -30.56
CA PHE A 308 -14.77 -3.38 -30.33
C PHE A 308 -14.51 -4.11 -28.99
N GLY A 309 -13.75 -3.49 -28.08
CA GLY A 309 -13.51 -4.00 -26.72
C GLY A 309 -12.33 -4.94 -26.57
N LEU A 310 -11.52 -5.15 -27.65
CA LEU A 310 -10.28 -5.93 -27.57
C LEU A 310 -9.18 -5.10 -26.89
N LYS A 311 -8.50 -5.71 -25.92
CA LYS A 311 -7.27 -5.21 -25.30
C LYS A 311 -6.20 -6.29 -25.40
N ALA A 312 -5.05 -5.95 -25.97
CA ALA A 312 -3.91 -6.84 -26.08
C ALA A 312 -2.64 -6.13 -25.65
N GLY A 313 -1.70 -6.85 -25.08
CA GLY A 313 -0.43 -6.24 -24.71
C GLY A 313 0.63 -7.22 -24.29
N VAL A 314 1.82 -6.66 -24.13
CA VAL A 314 3.02 -7.34 -23.68
C VAL A 314 3.71 -6.49 -22.62
N GLU A 315 4.21 -7.15 -21.60
CA GLU A 315 5.02 -6.52 -20.55
C GLU A 315 6.30 -7.34 -20.35
N PHE A 316 7.41 -6.64 -20.23
CA PHE A 316 8.70 -7.20 -19.92
C PHE A 316 9.28 -6.52 -18.69
N THR A 317 9.81 -7.33 -17.77
CA THR A 317 10.55 -6.84 -16.60
C THR A 317 11.90 -7.53 -16.55
N TRP A 318 12.96 -6.74 -16.39
CA TRP A 318 14.30 -7.20 -16.10
C TRP A 318 14.74 -6.59 -14.75
N TYR A 319 15.20 -7.46 -13.87
CA TYR A 319 15.73 -7.09 -12.57
C TYR A 319 17.11 -7.74 -12.39
N ASN A 320 18.04 -7.02 -11.82
CA ASN A 320 19.37 -7.53 -11.49
C ASN A 320 19.87 -6.85 -10.21
N ALA A 321 20.21 -7.64 -9.21
CA ALA A 321 20.64 -7.16 -7.90
C ALA A 321 21.84 -7.99 -7.41
N PRO A 322 23.08 -7.65 -7.82
CA PRO A 322 24.28 -8.17 -7.19
C PRO A 322 24.51 -7.51 -5.83
N ASP A 323 25.02 -8.26 -4.89
CA ASP A 323 25.47 -7.80 -3.58
C ASP A 323 26.76 -8.47 -3.14
N LYS A 324 27.46 -7.82 -2.22
CA LYS A 324 28.65 -8.33 -1.54
C LYS A 324 28.51 -8.09 -0.06
N GLN A 325 28.70 -9.14 0.73
CA GLN A 325 28.70 -9.06 2.19
C GLN A 325 30.06 -9.49 2.75
N TRP A 326 30.66 -8.67 3.57
CA TRP A 326 31.82 -9.00 4.39
C TRP A 326 31.35 -9.20 5.82
N LEU A 327 31.84 -10.25 6.47
CA LEU A 327 31.51 -10.60 7.82
C LEU A 327 32.75 -11.03 8.59
N ASP A 328 33.05 -10.34 9.68
CA ASP A 328 33.97 -10.78 10.73
C ASP A 328 33.19 -10.88 12.05
N SER A 329 33.10 -12.07 12.61
CA SER A 329 32.26 -12.32 13.77
C SER A 329 32.90 -13.33 14.70
N ARG A 330 32.72 -13.11 16.02
CA ARG A 330 33.18 -14.01 17.09
C ARG A 330 32.11 -14.14 18.16
N MET A 331 31.75 -15.39 18.47
CA MET A 331 30.87 -15.71 19.57
C MET A 331 31.38 -16.95 20.30
N GLY A 332 31.98 -16.77 21.49
CA GLY A 332 32.70 -17.84 22.20
C GLY A 332 33.89 -18.37 21.37
N GLU A 333 33.82 -19.66 21.03
CA GLU A 333 34.83 -20.33 20.19
C GLU A 333 34.50 -20.28 18.68
N GLN A 334 33.26 -19.88 18.35
CA GLN A 334 32.83 -19.74 16.94
C GLN A 334 33.40 -18.45 16.36
N GLN A 335 34.02 -18.59 15.19
CA GLN A 335 34.49 -17.47 14.39
C GLN A 335 34.04 -17.63 12.95
N LEU A 336 33.46 -16.55 12.41
CA LEU A 336 33.11 -16.41 10.99
C LEU A 336 33.92 -15.24 10.42
N ASP A 337 34.67 -15.49 9.36
CA ASP A 337 35.48 -14.48 8.69
C ASP A 337 35.55 -14.78 7.20
N PHE A 338 34.59 -14.21 6.47
CA PHE A 338 34.47 -14.44 5.03
C PHE A 338 33.79 -13.26 4.33
N TYR A 339 33.83 -13.27 3.01
CA TYR A 339 32.92 -12.45 2.23
C TYR A 339 32.13 -13.31 1.22
N THR A 340 30.94 -12.84 0.88
CA THR A 340 30.11 -13.45 -0.14
C THR A 340 29.92 -12.51 -1.32
N GLU A 341 29.86 -13.08 -2.52
CA GLU A 341 29.30 -12.43 -3.70
C GLU A 341 27.99 -13.15 -4.02
N ALA A 342 26.87 -12.44 -3.89
CA ALA A 342 25.56 -12.98 -4.18
C ALA A 342 24.86 -12.13 -5.24
N GLY A 343 23.79 -12.64 -5.80
CA GLY A 343 22.98 -11.85 -6.71
C GLY A 343 21.80 -12.62 -7.28
N GLN A 344 20.82 -11.82 -7.72
CA GLN A 344 19.61 -12.30 -8.34
C GLN A 344 19.35 -11.58 -9.66
N ARG A 345 19.07 -12.34 -10.72
CA ARG A 345 18.65 -11.81 -12.02
C ARG A 345 17.34 -12.45 -12.44
N ILE A 346 16.31 -11.62 -12.63
CA ILE A 346 14.96 -12.03 -12.96
C ILE A 346 14.54 -11.44 -14.29
N ASN A 347 14.01 -12.28 -15.18
CA ASN A 347 13.37 -11.86 -16.44
C ASN A 347 11.95 -12.34 -16.42
N VAL A 348 10.98 -11.43 -16.57
CA VAL A 348 9.54 -11.76 -16.63
C VAL A 348 8.96 -11.27 -17.93
N TRP A 349 8.23 -12.14 -18.63
CA TRP A 349 7.41 -11.79 -19.79
C TRP A 349 5.95 -12.10 -19.46
N LYS A 350 5.08 -11.13 -19.75
CA LYS A 350 3.63 -11.28 -19.60
C LYS A 350 2.96 -10.90 -20.91
N PHE A 351 2.07 -11.75 -21.37
CA PHE A 351 1.24 -11.55 -22.56
C PHE A 351 -0.21 -11.63 -22.15
N PHE A 352 -1.05 -10.76 -22.69
CA PHE A 352 -2.47 -10.80 -22.40
C PHE A 352 -3.31 -10.44 -23.62
N LEU A 353 -4.47 -11.08 -23.68
CA LEU A 353 -5.51 -10.81 -24.66
C LEU A 353 -6.86 -10.86 -23.93
N LEU A 354 -7.56 -9.73 -23.92
CA LEU A 354 -8.77 -9.54 -23.16
C LEU A 354 -9.85 -9.01 -24.11
N GLN A 355 -11.08 -9.47 -23.91
CA GLN A 355 -12.23 -9.03 -24.68
C GLN A 355 -13.36 -8.63 -23.77
N GLU A 356 -13.98 -7.49 -24.05
CA GLU A 356 -15.16 -6.96 -23.36
C GLU A 356 -16.30 -6.74 -24.39
N HIS A 357 -17.51 -7.17 -24.04
CA HIS A 357 -18.70 -6.99 -24.85
C HIS A 357 -19.82 -6.38 -24.02
N SER A 358 -20.38 -5.29 -24.51
CA SER A 358 -21.66 -4.77 -23.99
C SER A 358 -22.79 -5.41 -24.79
N LEU A 359 -23.60 -6.22 -24.10
CA LEU A 359 -24.71 -6.97 -24.68
C LEU A 359 -26.04 -6.22 -24.48
N LYS A 360 -27.11 -6.69 -25.12
CA LYS A 360 -28.47 -6.16 -24.93
C LYS A 360 -28.91 -6.32 -23.48
N ASN A 361 -29.82 -5.43 -23.04
CA ASN A 361 -30.39 -5.43 -21.68
C ASN A 361 -29.40 -5.19 -20.55
N GLY A 362 -28.29 -4.47 -20.80
CA GLY A 362 -27.30 -4.08 -19.79
C GLY A 362 -26.46 -5.23 -19.25
N TRP A 363 -26.32 -6.32 -19.99
CA TRP A 363 -25.30 -7.33 -19.73
C TRP A 363 -23.95 -6.92 -20.28
N GLU A 364 -22.92 -7.11 -19.49
CA GLU A 364 -21.52 -6.99 -19.93
C GLU A 364 -20.86 -8.36 -19.75
N LEU A 365 -20.20 -8.82 -20.80
CA LEU A 365 -19.44 -10.06 -20.82
C LEU A 365 -17.97 -9.70 -20.99
N ASN A 366 -17.09 -10.31 -20.17
CA ASN A 366 -15.64 -10.16 -20.29
C ASN A 366 -14.97 -11.54 -20.21
N TYR A 367 -13.92 -11.74 -21.00
CA TYR A 367 -13.11 -12.96 -20.95
C TYR A 367 -11.73 -12.69 -21.51
N GLY A 368 -10.79 -13.54 -21.17
CA GLY A 368 -9.43 -13.36 -21.64
C GLY A 368 -8.46 -14.44 -21.20
N VAL A 369 -7.25 -14.29 -21.70
CA VAL A 369 -6.10 -15.12 -21.39
C VAL A 369 -4.93 -14.23 -20.98
N VAL A 370 -4.22 -14.64 -19.94
CA VAL A 370 -2.97 -14.05 -19.51
C VAL A 370 -1.94 -15.17 -19.34
N TYR A 371 -0.80 -15.02 -20.00
CA TYR A 371 0.32 -15.93 -19.86
C TYR A 371 1.52 -15.15 -19.33
N THR A 372 2.10 -15.62 -18.22
CA THR A 372 3.31 -15.06 -17.62
C THR A 372 4.38 -16.14 -17.55
N THR A 373 5.60 -15.81 -17.90
CA THR A 373 6.76 -16.68 -17.67
C THR A 373 7.90 -15.88 -17.11
N SER A 374 8.54 -16.42 -16.07
CA SER A 374 9.74 -15.84 -15.47
C SER A 374 10.89 -16.84 -15.45
N ILE A 375 12.09 -16.28 -15.50
CA ILE A 375 13.34 -17.01 -15.27
C ILE A 375 14.10 -16.22 -14.22
N ASP A 376 14.35 -16.86 -13.10
CA ASP A 376 15.17 -16.36 -12.00
C ASP A 376 16.49 -17.13 -11.99
N HIS A 377 17.59 -16.39 -11.91
CA HIS A 377 18.93 -16.88 -11.68
C HIS A 377 19.46 -16.26 -10.41
N SER A 378 19.73 -17.05 -9.41
CA SER A 378 20.37 -16.61 -8.16
C SER A 378 21.66 -17.38 -7.93
N TYR A 379 22.63 -16.73 -7.29
CA TYR A 379 23.90 -17.33 -6.92
C TYR A 379 24.38 -16.74 -5.60
N GLN A 380 25.20 -17.51 -4.88
CA GLN A 380 25.98 -17.08 -3.73
C GLN A 380 27.29 -17.85 -3.71
N MET A 381 28.39 -17.11 -3.72
CA MET A 381 29.75 -17.62 -3.73
C MET A 381 30.45 -17.18 -2.46
N TYR A 382 31.18 -18.07 -1.82
CA TYR A 382 31.86 -17.80 -0.56
C TYR A 382 33.38 -17.72 -0.79
N TYR A 383 34.00 -16.74 -0.15
CA TYR A 383 35.44 -16.49 -0.22
C TYR A 383 35.97 -16.28 1.19
N GLY A 384 37.06 -16.99 1.53
CA GLY A 384 37.79 -16.79 2.80
C GLY A 384 38.58 -15.48 2.80
N ASN A 385 38.99 -15.08 3.98
CA ASN A 385 39.90 -13.96 4.15
C ASN A 385 41.33 -14.42 3.89
N GLU A 386 41.97 -13.92 2.81
CA GLU A 386 43.34 -14.31 2.40
C GLU A 386 44.39 -14.00 3.49
N GLU A 387 44.16 -12.98 4.33
CA GLU A 387 45.07 -12.64 5.42
C GLU A 387 45.09 -13.63 6.57
N ARG A 388 44.03 -14.47 6.71
CA ARG A 388 43.86 -15.43 7.80
C ARG A 388 43.95 -16.90 7.35
N GLU A 389 44.31 -17.17 6.10
CA GLU A 389 44.49 -18.50 5.53
C GLU A 389 43.27 -19.44 5.83
N ILE A 390 42.02 -18.95 5.79
CA ILE A 390 40.83 -19.75 5.94
C ILE A 390 40.71 -20.67 4.74
N GLU A 391 40.76 -21.97 4.99
CA GLU A 391 40.68 -22.98 3.93
C GLU A 391 39.27 -23.03 3.35
N ARG A 392 39.13 -23.26 2.05
CA ARG A 392 37.84 -23.37 1.35
C ARG A 392 36.91 -24.42 1.96
N GLU A 393 37.46 -25.46 2.51
CA GLU A 393 36.73 -26.59 3.14
C GLU A 393 35.98 -26.17 4.43
N GLU A 394 36.36 -25.05 5.04
CA GLU A 394 35.71 -24.48 6.24
C GLU A 394 34.55 -23.53 5.90
N LEU A 395 34.37 -23.17 4.60
CA LEU A 395 33.32 -22.28 4.15
C LEU A 395 32.08 -23.05 3.68
N PRO A 396 30.87 -22.43 3.74
CA PRO A 396 29.69 -23.02 3.14
C PRO A 396 29.85 -23.25 1.62
N ASP A 397 29.11 -24.19 1.08
CA ASP A 397 29.11 -24.51 -0.35
C ASP A 397 28.57 -23.34 -1.18
N ASP A 398 29.17 -23.14 -2.37
CA ASP A 398 28.63 -22.19 -3.33
C ASP A 398 27.27 -22.65 -3.85
N VAL A 399 26.33 -21.71 -3.95
CA VAL A 399 24.97 -21.97 -4.42
C VAL A 399 24.75 -21.29 -5.76
N GLN A 400 24.20 -22.04 -6.72
CA GLN A 400 23.69 -21.50 -7.98
C GLN A 400 22.34 -22.13 -8.28
N SER A 401 21.34 -21.31 -8.50
CA SER A 401 19.97 -21.76 -8.77
C SER A 401 19.42 -21.11 -10.04
N ARG A 402 18.66 -21.90 -10.80
CA ARG A 402 17.87 -21.42 -11.92
C ARG A 402 16.44 -21.91 -11.78
N ARG A 403 15.53 -20.99 -11.53
CA ARG A 403 14.10 -21.30 -11.39
C ARG A 403 13.32 -20.73 -12.55
N ARG A 404 12.47 -21.56 -13.17
CA ARG A 404 11.51 -21.10 -14.18
C ARG A 404 10.10 -21.26 -13.66
N GLU A 405 9.31 -20.18 -13.76
CA GLU A 405 7.91 -20.18 -13.40
C GLU A 405 7.04 -19.84 -14.61
N GLN A 406 5.85 -20.43 -14.67
CA GLN A 406 4.88 -20.17 -15.73
C GLN A 406 3.48 -20.14 -15.13
N THR A 407 2.70 -19.12 -15.48
CA THR A 407 1.28 -19.07 -15.15
C THR A 407 0.47 -18.91 -16.43
N LEU A 408 -0.55 -19.72 -16.59
CA LEU A 408 -1.58 -19.57 -17.62
C LEU A 408 -2.91 -19.34 -16.93
N ASN A 409 -3.45 -18.14 -17.07
CA ASN A 409 -4.72 -17.74 -16.47
C ASN A 409 -5.75 -17.54 -17.57
N LEU A 410 -6.86 -18.27 -17.47
CA LEU A 410 -8.04 -18.13 -18.31
C LEU A 410 -9.17 -17.61 -17.45
N TYR A 411 -9.89 -16.56 -17.88
CA TYR A 411 -11.02 -16.07 -17.11
C TYR A 411 -12.22 -15.75 -17.99
N ALA A 412 -13.41 -15.84 -17.39
CA ALA A 412 -14.64 -15.33 -17.93
C ALA A 412 -15.48 -14.71 -16.82
N GLY A 413 -16.20 -13.63 -17.15
CA GLY A 413 -17.05 -12.94 -16.19
C GLY A 413 -18.17 -12.21 -16.87
N PHE A 414 -19.20 -11.91 -16.07
CA PHE A 414 -20.31 -11.08 -16.52
C PHE A 414 -20.70 -10.10 -15.42
N SER A 415 -21.19 -8.94 -15.84
CA SER A 415 -21.81 -7.98 -14.95
C SER A 415 -23.18 -7.56 -15.45
N LYS A 416 -24.07 -7.20 -14.54
CA LYS A 416 -25.42 -6.72 -14.86
C LYS A 416 -25.97 -5.79 -13.78
N SER A 417 -26.65 -4.74 -14.25
CA SER A 417 -27.47 -3.88 -13.41
C SER A 417 -28.95 -4.26 -13.52
N PHE A 418 -29.56 -4.66 -12.42
CA PHE A 418 -30.99 -4.95 -12.32
C PHE A 418 -31.70 -3.67 -11.84
N GLY A 419 -32.19 -2.89 -12.82
CA GLY A 419 -32.71 -1.55 -12.58
C GLY A 419 -31.63 -0.61 -12.03
N LYS A 420 -32.02 0.32 -11.13
CA LYS A 420 -31.12 1.29 -10.48
C LYS A 420 -30.61 0.84 -9.11
N LYS A 421 -31.12 -0.31 -8.60
CA LYS A 421 -30.92 -0.68 -7.20
C LYS A 421 -29.95 -1.83 -6.97
N LEU A 422 -29.82 -2.77 -7.89
CA LEU A 422 -28.96 -3.94 -7.71
C LEU A 422 -27.99 -4.07 -8.90
N MET A 423 -26.70 -4.15 -8.59
CA MET A 423 -25.63 -4.41 -9.56
C MET A 423 -24.89 -5.68 -9.13
N THR A 424 -24.62 -6.54 -10.10
CA THR A 424 -23.92 -7.81 -9.87
C THR A 424 -22.70 -7.87 -10.78
N ASP A 425 -21.62 -8.41 -10.27
CA ASP A 425 -20.42 -8.75 -11.04
C ASP A 425 -19.96 -10.13 -10.58
N PHE A 426 -19.85 -11.07 -11.50
CA PHE A 426 -19.35 -12.41 -11.25
C PHE A 426 -18.25 -12.72 -12.25
N SER A 427 -17.17 -13.30 -11.78
CA SER A 427 -16.13 -13.82 -12.64
C SER A 427 -15.53 -15.11 -12.09
N LEU A 428 -15.04 -15.93 -12.99
CA LEU A 428 -14.35 -17.18 -12.71
C LEU A 428 -13.01 -17.15 -13.44
N ALA A 429 -11.93 -17.37 -12.72
CA ALA A 429 -10.63 -17.59 -13.32
C ALA A 429 -10.17 -19.03 -13.06
N VAL A 430 -9.52 -19.62 -14.06
CA VAL A 430 -8.87 -20.93 -13.96
C VAL A 430 -7.40 -20.72 -14.29
N GLU A 431 -6.52 -21.17 -13.43
CA GLU A 431 -5.10 -20.91 -13.57
C GLU A 431 -4.27 -22.19 -13.40
N ARG A 432 -3.29 -22.36 -14.29
CA ARG A 432 -2.20 -23.28 -14.11
C ARG A 432 -0.98 -22.54 -13.60
N TYR A 433 -0.43 -22.98 -12.48
CA TYR A 433 0.84 -22.53 -11.97
C TYR A 433 1.87 -23.66 -12.05
N LYS A 434 2.98 -23.39 -12.75
CA LYS A 434 4.04 -24.37 -12.97
C LYS A 434 5.39 -23.82 -12.59
N THR A 435 6.08 -24.54 -11.72
CA THR A 435 7.48 -24.33 -11.32
C THR A 435 8.24 -25.66 -11.40
N PRO A 436 9.53 -25.75 -11.08
CA PRO A 436 10.24 -27.03 -10.97
C PRO A 436 9.63 -27.98 -9.93
N VAL A 437 8.99 -27.47 -8.88
CA VAL A 437 8.44 -28.24 -7.74
C VAL A 437 6.93 -28.34 -7.73
N TRP A 438 6.21 -27.45 -8.43
CA TRP A 438 4.74 -27.38 -8.43
C TRP A 438 4.19 -27.37 -9.86
N ASP A 439 3.11 -28.10 -10.13
CA ASP A 439 2.33 -28.05 -11.39
C ASP A 439 0.85 -28.29 -11.06
N GLU A 440 0.12 -27.18 -10.77
CA GLU A 440 -1.22 -27.22 -10.20
C GLU A 440 -2.20 -26.38 -11.02
N TRP A 441 -3.47 -26.82 -11.03
CA TRP A 441 -4.60 -26.08 -11.58
C TRP A 441 -5.54 -25.69 -10.44
N ASP A 442 -5.89 -24.40 -10.37
CA ASP A 442 -6.80 -23.87 -9.38
C ASP A 442 -7.90 -23.01 -10.01
N VAL A 443 -9.00 -22.85 -9.28
CA VAL A 443 -10.19 -22.12 -9.73
C VAL A 443 -10.49 -21.01 -8.73
N TYR A 444 -10.72 -19.81 -9.23
CA TYR A 444 -10.90 -18.61 -8.43
C TYR A 444 -12.21 -17.89 -8.80
N PRO A 445 -13.30 -18.14 -8.07
CA PRO A 445 -14.54 -17.39 -8.19
C PRO A 445 -14.46 -16.03 -7.48
N VAL A 446 -15.09 -15.02 -8.10
CA VAL A 446 -15.32 -13.70 -7.54
C VAL A 446 -16.78 -13.32 -7.72
N LEU A 447 -17.45 -12.89 -6.66
CA LEU A 447 -18.81 -12.39 -6.67
C LEU A 447 -18.87 -11.04 -5.95
N ASN A 448 -19.38 -10.03 -6.63
CA ASN A 448 -19.63 -8.71 -6.06
C ASN A 448 -21.10 -8.34 -6.28
N LEU A 449 -21.80 -8.02 -5.18
CA LEU A 449 -23.17 -7.54 -5.20
C LEU A 449 -23.19 -6.13 -4.60
N THR A 450 -23.73 -5.16 -5.34
CA THR A 450 -23.92 -3.78 -4.87
C THR A 450 -25.40 -3.48 -4.84
N TYR A 451 -25.94 -3.12 -3.67
CA TYR A 451 -27.35 -2.82 -3.47
C TYR A 451 -27.53 -1.37 -2.99
N LEU A 452 -28.37 -0.64 -3.70
CA LEU A 452 -28.70 0.78 -3.49
C LEU A 452 -30.18 0.90 -3.10
N PRO A 453 -30.59 0.64 -1.83
CA PRO A 453 -32.00 0.66 -1.44
C PRO A 453 -32.63 2.05 -1.57
N ALA A 454 -31.89 3.09 -1.22
CA ALA A 454 -32.28 4.50 -1.24
C ALA A 454 -31.06 5.40 -1.46
N ASP A 455 -31.28 6.66 -1.73
CA ASP A 455 -30.22 7.66 -1.89
C ASP A 455 -29.35 7.74 -0.63
N GLY A 456 -28.04 7.74 -0.83
CA GLY A 456 -27.06 7.79 0.25
C GLY A 456 -26.82 6.48 1.00
N HIS A 457 -27.45 5.39 0.60
CA HIS A 457 -27.26 4.05 1.17
C HIS A 457 -26.66 3.09 0.14
N ILE A 458 -25.44 2.59 0.40
CA ILE A 458 -24.75 1.63 -0.46
C ILE A 458 -24.38 0.42 0.37
N PHE A 459 -24.82 -0.76 -0.04
CA PHE A 459 -24.39 -2.04 0.52
C PHE A 459 -23.59 -2.80 -0.54
N GLN A 460 -22.43 -3.33 -0.17
CA GLN A 460 -21.64 -4.21 -1.03
C GLN A 460 -21.34 -5.51 -0.28
N LEU A 461 -21.77 -6.63 -0.86
CA LEU A 461 -21.37 -7.96 -0.44
C LEU A 461 -20.36 -8.48 -1.46
N ASN A 462 -19.20 -8.89 -0.97
CA ASN A 462 -18.10 -9.37 -1.80
C ASN A 462 -17.67 -10.74 -1.30
N PHE A 463 -17.41 -11.65 -2.24
CA PHE A 463 -16.77 -12.94 -2.01
C PHE A 463 -15.70 -13.17 -3.06
N SER A 464 -14.52 -13.64 -2.66
CA SER A 464 -13.47 -14.05 -3.61
C SER A 464 -12.63 -15.20 -3.05
N SER A 465 -12.07 -15.97 -3.97
CA SER A 465 -10.90 -16.79 -3.73
C SER A 465 -9.73 -16.19 -4.50
N ASP A 466 -8.56 -16.24 -3.91
CA ASP A 466 -7.34 -15.62 -4.43
C ASP A 466 -6.12 -16.50 -4.19
N LYS A 467 -5.02 -16.24 -4.91
CA LYS A 467 -3.73 -16.93 -4.76
C LYS A 467 -2.61 -15.90 -4.75
N SER A 468 -1.78 -15.93 -3.72
CA SER A 468 -0.59 -15.09 -3.59
C SER A 468 0.66 -15.93 -3.78
N TYR A 469 1.56 -15.47 -4.65
CA TYR A 469 2.82 -16.19 -4.91
C TYR A 469 3.91 -15.71 -3.97
N PRO A 470 4.80 -16.61 -3.50
CA PRO A 470 5.99 -16.21 -2.77
C PRO A 470 6.85 -15.24 -3.58
N GLY A 471 7.48 -14.28 -2.91
CA GLY A 471 8.47 -13.39 -3.53
C GLY A 471 9.65 -14.18 -4.08
N TYR A 472 10.25 -13.75 -5.19
CA TYR A 472 11.38 -14.43 -5.80
C TYR A 472 12.56 -14.63 -4.84
N TRP A 473 12.82 -13.65 -3.98
CA TRP A 473 13.87 -13.74 -2.96
C TRP A 473 13.57 -14.78 -1.87
N ALA A 474 12.29 -15.00 -1.52
CA ALA A 474 11.90 -15.94 -0.48
C ALA A 474 12.04 -17.41 -0.92
N VAL A 475 12.09 -17.68 -2.24
CA VAL A 475 12.20 -19.03 -2.81
C VAL A 475 13.57 -19.35 -3.37
N GLN A 476 14.54 -18.44 -3.24
CA GLN A 476 15.94 -18.71 -3.62
C GLN A 476 16.63 -19.53 -2.51
N ASP A 477 17.68 -20.24 -2.87
CA ASP A 477 18.44 -21.07 -1.94
C ASP A 477 19.74 -20.34 -1.54
N VAL A 478 19.59 -19.21 -0.86
CA VAL A 478 20.71 -18.36 -0.40
C VAL A 478 20.52 -18.01 1.07
N VAL A 479 21.62 -17.67 1.73
CA VAL A 479 21.67 -17.30 3.15
C VAL A 479 22.21 -15.88 3.27
N SER A 480 21.53 -15.03 4.06
CA SER A 480 22.03 -13.71 4.47
C SER A 480 22.27 -13.72 5.97
N TYR A 481 23.45 -13.29 6.38
CA TYR A 481 23.85 -13.27 7.78
C TYR A 481 23.45 -11.96 8.44
N LEU A 482 22.71 -12.06 9.55
CA LEU A 482 22.30 -10.94 10.38
C LEU A 482 22.92 -11.03 11.76
N GLY A 483 22.95 -9.90 12.47
CA GLY A 483 23.41 -9.89 13.86
C GLY A 483 24.76 -10.54 14.04
N GLY A 484 25.68 -10.35 13.09
CA GLY A 484 27.01 -10.92 13.12
C GLY A 484 27.07 -12.45 12.88
N GLY A 485 26.05 -13.06 12.28
CA GLY A 485 26.05 -14.48 11.92
C GLY A 485 25.43 -15.42 12.96
N TYR A 486 24.98 -14.92 14.14
CA TYR A 486 24.14 -15.69 15.05
C TYR A 486 22.72 -15.86 14.49
N SER A 487 22.29 -14.97 13.65
CA SER A 487 20.98 -15.03 12.97
C SER A 487 21.17 -15.11 11.46
N GLU A 488 20.45 -16.02 10.82
CA GLU A 488 20.45 -16.22 9.37
C GLU A 488 19.06 -16.02 8.78
N ILE A 489 18.99 -15.29 7.67
CA ILE A 489 17.81 -15.30 6.79
C ILE A 489 18.03 -16.34 5.72
N GLN A 490 17.19 -17.37 5.68
CA GLN A 490 17.25 -18.42 4.69
C GLN A 490 16.06 -18.35 3.74
N GLY A 491 16.28 -18.51 2.44
CA GLY A 491 15.24 -18.75 1.49
C GLY A 491 14.61 -20.14 1.64
N ASN A 492 13.44 -20.35 1.04
CA ASN A 492 12.75 -21.65 1.06
C ASN A 492 12.22 -22.01 -0.34
N PRO A 493 12.97 -22.80 -1.13
CA PRO A 493 12.54 -23.20 -2.48
C PRO A 493 11.25 -24.02 -2.50
N LEU A 494 10.82 -24.59 -1.36
CA LEU A 494 9.62 -25.41 -1.23
C LEU A 494 8.36 -24.63 -0.84
N LEU A 495 8.44 -23.30 -0.75
CA LEU A 495 7.25 -22.48 -0.45
C LEU A 495 6.14 -22.68 -1.47
N LYS A 496 4.95 -22.90 -0.94
CA LYS A 496 3.70 -22.96 -1.70
C LYS A 496 3.09 -21.58 -1.83
N PRO A 497 2.35 -21.31 -2.90
CA PRO A 497 1.46 -20.17 -2.94
C PRO A 497 0.37 -20.25 -1.85
N GLU A 498 0.04 -19.11 -1.25
CA GLU A 498 -1.09 -18.99 -0.34
C GLU A 498 -2.40 -18.99 -1.10
N ILE A 499 -3.47 -19.53 -0.51
CA ILE A 499 -4.82 -19.46 -1.06
C ILE A 499 -5.72 -18.73 -0.06
N ASP A 500 -6.24 -17.59 -0.49
CA ASP A 500 -7.13 -16.74 0.30
C ASP A 500 -8.59 -16.95 -0.08
N TYR A 501 -9.45 -17.04 0.94
CA TYR A 501 -10.90 -16.95 0.82
C TYR A 501 -11.38 -15.76 1.62
N SER A 502 -11.97 -14.78 0.95
CA SER A 502 -12.39 -13.52 1.57
C SER A 502 -13.89 -13.29 1.38
N THR A 503 -14.56 -12.92 2.45
CA THR A 503 -15.95 -12.45 2.43
C THR A 503 -16.06 -11.14 3.18
N SER A 504 -16.74 -10.15 2.61
CA SER A 504 -16.96 -8.88 3.30
C SER A 504 -18.30 -8.25 2.95
N LEU A 505 -18.86 -7.57 3.95
CA LEU A 505 -20.04 -6.71 3.81
C LEU A 505 -19.62 -5.28 4.14
N THR A 506 -19.75 -4.37 3.18
CA THR A 506 -19.47 -2.95 3.35
C THR A 506 -20.77 -2.16 3.25
N TYR A 507 -21.03 -1.31 4.22
CA TYR A 507 -22.14 -0.35 4.22
C TYR A 507 -21.59 1.07 4.19
N ILE A 508 -22.03 1.87 3.20
CA ILE A 508 -21.65 3.28 3.08
C ILE A 508 -22.90 4.13 3.21
N LEU A 509 -22.89 5.03 4.20
CA LEU A 509 -23.96 5.95 4.50
C LEU A 509 -23.60 7.37 4.06
N LYS A 510 -24.50 8.03 3.31
CA LYS A 510 -24.36 9.40 2.81
C LYS A 510 -23.03 9.66 2.07
N SER A 511 -22.51 8.64 1.38
CA SER A 511 -21.23 8.66 0.65
C SER A 511 -20.04 9.13 1.48
N LYS A 512 -20.05 8.97 2.81
CA LYS A 512 -18.95 9.39 3.70
C LYS A 512 -18.72 8.50 4.93
N TYR A 513 -19.74 7.87 5.50
CA TYR A 513 -19.57 6.95 6.64
C TYR A 513 -19.40 5.54 6.11
N VAL A 514 -18.32 4.87 6.46
CA VAL A 514 -18.01 3.51 5.97
C VAL A 514 -17.97 2.55 7.15
N PHE A 515 -18.77 1.49 7.05
CA PHE A 515 -18.80 0.37 7.99
C PHE A 515 -18.53 -0.90 7.23
N ARG A 516 -17.63 -1.76 7.73
CA ARG A 516 -17.27 -3.02 7.08
C ARG A 516 -17.19 -4.14 8.10
N ALA A 517 -17.71 -5.30 7.74
CA ALA A 517 -17.46 -6.57 8.39
C ALA A 517 -16.77 -7.50 7.41
N TRP A 518 -15.80 -8.32 7.87
CA TRP A 518 -15.11 -9.27 7.00
C TRP A 518 -14.75 -10.55 7.74
N PHE A 519 -14.56 -11.60 6.95
CA PHE A 519 -13.93 -12.84 7.34
C PHE A 519 -12.99 -13.30 6.23
N ASN A 520 -11.74 -13.62 6.59
CA ASN A 520 -10.71 -14.14 5.71
C ASN A 520 -10.22 -15.48 6.25
N HIS A 521 -9.95 -16.40 5.34
CA HIS A 521 -9.26 -17.65 5.62
C HIS A 521 -8.15 -17.82 4.60
N THR A 522 -6.91 -17.81 5.05
CA THR A 522 -5.71 -18.01 4.21
C THR A 522 -5.16 -19.38 4.52
N LYS A 523 -5.19 -20.27 3.53
CA LYS A 523 -4.57 -21.59 3.57
C LYS A 523 -3.11 -21.48 3.11
N ASP A 524 -2.22 -22.33 3.65
CA ASP A 524 -0.79 -22.35 3.36
C ASP A 524 -0.16 -20.93 3.55
N ARG A 525 -0.55 -20.22 4.62
CA ARG A 525 -0.10 -18.84 4.92
C ARG A 525 1.42 -18.77 5.01
N ALA A 526 2.07 -18.05 4.09
CA ALA A 526 3.53 -17.87 4.09
C ALA A 526 3.92 -16.69 5.00
N LEU A 527 4.62 -16.99 6.09
CA LEU A 527 5.14 -15.98 7.02
C LEU A 527 6.61 -16.25 7.30
N GLN A 528 7.38 -15.15 7.38
CA GLN A 528 8.74 -15.21 7.90
C GLN A 528 8.66 -15.27 9.43
N THR A 529 9.35 -16.20 10.02
CA THR A 529 9.39 -16.38 11.46
C THR A 529 10.79 -16.75 11.92
N LEU A 530 11.08 -16.45 13.18
CA LEU A 530 12.33 -16.80 13.82
C LEU A 530 12.15 -18.13 14.57
N TYR A 531 13.17 -18.97 14.51
CA TYR A 531 13.29 -20.20 15.27
C TYR A 531 14.72 -20.34 15.81
N GLN A 532 14.87 -20.56 17.12
CA GLN A 532 16.16 -20.88 17.74
C GLN A 532 16.38 -22.38 17.61
N SER A 533 17.41 -22.80 16.87
CA SER A 533 17.74 -24.20 16.67
C SER A 533 18.16 -24.86 17.98
N PRO A 534 17.58 -26.00 18.40
CA PRO A 534 18.03 -26.68 19.61
C PRO A 534 19.34 -27.44 19.38
N ASP A 535 19.75 -27.67 18.15
CA ASP A 535 20.94 -28.44 17.78
C ASP A 535 22.18 -27.55 17.65
N GLU A 536 22.00 -26.30 17.23
CA GLU A 536 23.09 -25.37 16.96
C GLU A 536 22.76 -24.00 17.60
N LEU A 537 23.80 -23.23 17.96
CA LEU A 537 23.63 -21.88 18.50
C LEU A 537 23.35 -20.89 17.35
N LEU A 538 22.18 -21.04 16.74
CA LEU A 538 21.77 -20.36 15.53
C LEU A 538 20.29 -19.99 15.57
N GLU A 539 19.95 -18.77 15.17
CA GLU A 539 18.58 -18.29 14.93
C GLU A 539 18.28 -18.30 13.42
N LEU A 540 17.22 -18.98 13.03
CA LEU A 540 16.78 -19.08 11.66
C LEU A 540 15.59 -18.17 11.40
N TYR A 541 15.75 -17.22 10.48
CA TYR A 541 14.65 -16.46 9.89
C TYR A 541 14.30 -17.08 8.53
N LYS A 542 13.17 -17.76 8.47
CA LYS A 542 12.75 -18.46 7.24
C LYS A 542 11.28 -18.27 6.98
N TYR A 543 10.91 -18.13 5.70
CA TYR A 543 9.51 -18.22 5.30
C TYR A 543 9.05 -19.68 5.34
N LEU A 544 7.96 -19.92 6.06
CA LEU A 544 7.28 -21.22 6.14
C LEU A 544 5.82 -21.05 5.78
N ASN A 545 5.20 -22.10 5.26
CA ASN A 545 3.75 -22.12 5.07
C ASN A 545 3.10 -22.69 6.33
N PHE A 546 2.35 -21.85 7.04
CA PHE A 546 1.49 -22.28 8.16
C PHE A 546 0.24 -22.98 7.62
N ASP A 547 -0.35 -23.90 8.39
CA ASP A 547 -1.60 -24.57 8.01
C ASP A 547 -2.65 -23.58 7.55
N PHE A 548 -2.90 -22.54 8.35
CA PHE A 548 -3.79 -21.43 7.99
C PHE A 548 -3.64 -20.21 8.90
N GLU A 549 -4.15 -19.09 8.36
CA GLU A 549 -4.52 -17.91 9.13
C GLU A 549 -6.02 -17.60 8.93
N GLN A 550 -6.72 -17.24 10.00
CA GLN A 550 -8.10 -16.76 9.98
C GLN A 550 -8.19 -15.37 10.61
N GLN A 551 -8.98 -14.51 9.98
CA GLN A 551 -9.25 -13.16 10.48
C GLN A 551 -10.73 -12.85 10.37
N ALA A 552 -11.33 -12.33 11.45
CA ALA A 552 -12.70 -11.78 11.45
C ALA A 552 -12.67 -10.38 12.07
N GLY A 553 -13.27 -9.40 11.43
CA GLY A 553 -13.18 -8.04 11.93
C GLY A 553 -14.34 -7.13 11.55
N LEU A 554 -14.39 -6.01 12.27
CA LEU A 554 -15.31 -4.90 12.08
C LEU A 554 -14.51 -3.60 11.95
N GLN A 555 -14.91 -2.74 11.04
CA GLN A 555 -14.34 -1.41 10.83
C GLN A 555 -15.43 -0.37 10.78
N ALA A 556 -15.16 0.80 11.36
CA ALA A 556 -15.96 2.00 11.20
C ALA A 556 -15.05 3.18 10.85
N SER A 557 -15.36 3.91 9.78
CA SER A 557 -14.68 5.16 9.41
C SER A 557 -15.71 6.30 9.39
N VAL A 558 -15.53 7.25 10.31
CA VAL A 558 -16.49 8.32 10.60
C VAL A 558 -15.81 9.67 10.45
N PRO A 559 -16.04 10.39 9.33
CA PRO A 559 -15.61 11.78 9.19
C PRO A 559 -16.56 12.72 9.94
N PHE A 560 -16.01 13.77 10.56
CA PHE A 560 -16.79 14.84 11.19
C PHE A 560 -16.09 16.19 11.02
N LYS A 561 -16.88 17.26 11.11
CA LYS A 561 -16.39 18.65 10.99
C LYS A 561 -16.88 19.47 12.18
N ALA A 562 -16.01 20.32 12.72
CA ALA A 562 -16.39 21.33 13.68
C ALA A 562 -16.19 22.72 13.04
N GLY A 563 -17.29 23.42 12.78
CA GLY A 563 -17.27 24.69 12.09
C GLY A 563 -16.56 24.63 10.73
N ARG A 564 -15.73 25.64 10.47
CA ARG A 564 -14.92 25.77 9.24
C ARG A 564 -13.41 25.58 9.50
N TRP A 565 -13.06 25.25 10.74
CA TRP A 565 -11.68 25.21 11.19
C TRP A 565 -11.13 23.80 11.43
N LEU A 566 -12.01 22.80 11.63
CA LEU A 566 -11.61 21.41 11.89
C LEU A 566 -12.33 20.46 10.94
N ASP A 567 -11.56 19.63 10.26
CA ASP A 567 -11.99 18.45 9.51
C ASP A 567 -11.30 17.22 10.10
N SER A 568 -12.07 16.25 10.61
CA SER A 568 -11.57 15.08 11.32
C SER A 568 -12.12 13.80 10.75
N ARG A 569 -11.35 12.71 10.87
CA ARG A 569 -11.79 11.35 10.55
C ARG A 569 -11.30 10.40 11.62
N LEU A 570 -12.24 9.68 12.24
CA LEU A 570 -11.97 8.60 13.16
C LEU A 570 -12.16 7.27 12.43
N THR A 571 -11.15 6.40 12.47
CA THR A 571 -11.25 5.01 12.01
C THR A 571 -11.00 4.08 13.18
N LEU A 572 -11.94 3.17 13.42
CA LEU A 572 -11.87 2.15 14.45
C LEU A 572 -11.91 0.78 13.77
N ILE A 573 -11.02 -0.12 14.17
CA ILE A 573 -10.97 -1.50 13.70
C ILE A 573 -10.86 -2.40 14.92
N GLY A 574 -11.75 -3.40 14.99
CA GLY A 574 -11.63 -4.53 15.92
C GLY A 574 -11.48 -5.81 15.13
N MET A 575 -10.49 -6.63 15.44
CA MET A 575 -10.19 -7.84 14.67
C MET A 575 -9.80 -8.99 15.60
N TRP A 576 -10.35 -10.15 15.33
CA TRP A 576 -9.89 -11.43 15.84
C TRP A 576 -9.02 -12.11 14.79
N MET A 577 -7.88 -12.64 15.20
CA MET A 577 -6.92 -13.36 14.38
C MET A 577 -6.62 -14.71 15.01
N ARG A 578 -6.47 -15.76 14.21
CA ARG A 578 -6.01 -17.09 14.60
C ARG A 578 -5.00 -17.60 13.58
N GLN A 579 -3.87 -18.09 14.05
CA GLN A 579 -2.81 -18.71 13.25
C GLN A 579 -2.52 -20.09 13.80
N LYS A 580 -2.38 -21.06 12.90
CA LYS A 580 -2.07 -22.43 13.25
C LYS A 580 -1.02 -23.00 12.31
N ASP A 581 -0.08 -23.70 12.89
CA ASP A 581 0.83 -24.62 12.18
C ASP A 581 1.05 -25.87 13.03
N SER A 582 0.76 -27.03 12.44
CA SER A 582 0.92 -28.33 13.08
C SER A 582 2.30 -28.95 12.86
N ASP A 583 3.12 -28.35 12.00
CA ASP A 583 4.44 -28.85 11.56
C ASP A 583 5.54 -27.77 11.66
N PHE A 584 5.34 -26.77 12.57
CA PHE A 584 6.32 -25.71 12.79
C PHE A 584 7.52 -26.24 13.57
N TYR A 585 8.53 -26.75 12.87
CA TYR A 585 9.69 -27.41 13.45
C TYR A 585 9.27 -28.47 14.49
N ASP A 586 9.77 -28.36 15.74
CA ASP A 586 9.37 -29.17 16.90
C ASP A 586 8.30 -28.50 17.79
N LEU A 587 7.74 -27.36 17.38
CA LEU A 587 6.91 -26.44 18.16
C LEU A 587 5.55 -26.15 17.52
N PRO A 588 4.67 -27.15 17.30
CA PRO A 588 3.36 -26.90 16.74
C PRO A 588 2.59 -25.86 17.58
N PHE A 589 1.85 -24.97 16.91
CA PHE A 589 1.08 -23.94 17.60
C PHE A 589 -0.33 -23.75 17.01
N ASP A 590 -1.24 -23.29 17.87
CA ASP A 590 -2.58 -22.82 17.52
C ASP A 590 -2.89 -21.61 18.40
N ARG A 591 -2.66 -20.41 17.87
CA ARG A 591 -2.71 -19.18 18.65
C ARG A 591 -3.75 -18.23 18.10
N HIS A 592 -4.38 -17.47 18.98
CA HIS A 592 -5.35 -16.44 18.58
C HIS A 592 -5.17 -15.16 19.39
N ARG A 593 -5.59 -14.03 18.82
CA ARG A 593 -5.55 -12.71 19.46
C ARG A 593 -6.73 -11.86 19.02
N LEU A 594 -7.26 -11.08 19.95
CA LEU A 594 -8.18 -9.98 19.65
C LEU A 594 -7.38 -8.68 19.71
N LEU A 595 -7.44 -7.87 18.68
CA LEU A 595 -6.75 -6.59 18.62
C LEU A 595 -7.69 -5.46 18.20
N GLY A 596 -7.35 -4.23 18.62
CA GLY A 596 -8.00 -2.99 18.22
C GLY A 596 -7.01 -2.05 17.56
N ILE A 597 -7.44 -1.32 16.52
CA ILE A 597 -6.68 -0.23 15.92
C ILE A 597 -7.56 1.01 15.90
N THR A 598 -6.99 2.12 16.36
CA THR A 598 -7.63 3.44 16.32
C THR A 598 -6.75 4.38 15.52
N VAL A 599 -7.33 5.05 14.51
CA VAL A 599 -6.67 6.10 13.73
C VAL A 599 -7.52 7.36 13.81
N LEU A 600 -6.91 8.48 14.20
CA LEU A 600 -7.54 9.78 14.26
C LEU A 600 -6.75 10.77 13.42
N ASN A 601 -7.36 11.27 12.34
CA ASN A 601 -6.78 12.28 11.48
C ASN A 601 -7.51 13.61 11.69
N ASN A 602 -6.78 14.68 12.02
CA ASN A 602 -7.33 16.01 12.25
C ASN A 602 -6.64 17.03 11.37
N THR A 603 -7.41 17.83 10.63
CA THR A 603 -6.91 18.97 9.85
C THR A 603 -7.53 20.27 10.38
N PHE A 604 -6.69 21.15 10.88
CA PHE A 604 -7.03 22.47 11.37
C PHE A 604 -6.74 23.51 10.28
N THR A 605 -7.74 24.23 9.81
CA THR A 605 -7.56 25.39 8.93
C THR A 605 -7.20 26.60 9.80
N LEU A 606 -5.90 26.94 9.86
CA LEU A 606 -5.40 28.06 10.66
C LEU A 606 -5.67 29.39 9.96
N SER A 607 -5.51 29.44 8.63
CA SER A 607 -5.81 30.59 7.78
C SER A 607 -6.23 30.12 6.39
N ARG A 608 -7.03 30.92 5.70
CA ARG A 608 -7.45 30.68 4.31
C ARG A 608 -6.75 31.60 3.32
N LYS A 609 -6.29 32.74 3.79
CA LYS A 609 -5.52 33.73 3.02
C LYS A 609 -4.48 34.36 3.97
N PRO A 610 -3.21 33.89 3.95
CA PRO A 610 -2.68 32.78 3.16
C PRO A 610 -3.28 31.42 3.56
N ASP A 611 -3.25 30.41 2.66
CA ASP A 611 -3.73 29.06 2.98
C ASP A 611 -2.71 28.34 3.87
N LEU A 612 -3.04 28.23 5.15
CA LEU A 612 -2.20 27.63 6.18
C LEU A 612 -3.01 26.59 6.95
N ARG A 613 -2.52 25.36 6.99
CA ARG A 613 -3.21 24.23 7.62
C ARG A 613 -2.25 23.43 8.49
N LEU A 614 -2.77 22.98 9.63
CA LEU A 614 -2.08 22.06 10.54
C LEU A 614 -2.83 20.74 10.56
N THR A 615 -2.13 19.65 10.29
CA THR A 615 -2.65 18.29 10.44
C THR A 615 -2.02 17.65 11.67
N VAL A 616 -2.83 16.97 12.49
CA VAL A 616 -2.37 16.18 13.63
C VAL A 616 -3.01 14.80 13.50
N ASP A 617 -2.17 13.80 13.30
CA ASP A 617 -2.58 12.43 13.07
C ASP A 617 -2.09 11.54 14.20
N GLY A 618 -2.96 10.67 14.69
CA GLY A 618 -2.64 9.69 15.73
C GLY A 618 -3.09 8.30 15.33
N ARG A 619 -2.24 7.30 15.60
CA ARG A 619 -2.53 5.87 15.44
C ARG A 619 -2.18 5.14 16.73
N LEU A 620 -3.05 4.24 17.15
CA LEU A 620 -2.81 3.29 18.23
C LEU A 620 -3.21 1.89 17.75
N GLN A 621 -2.31 0.93 17.87
CA GLN A 621 -2.51 -0.46 17.52
C GLN A 621 -2.30 -1.33 18.75
N GLY A 622 -3.27 -2.19 19.07
CA GLY A 622 -3.16 -3.20 20.11
C GLY A 622 -2.15 -4.30 19.75
N SER A 623 -1.85 -5.16 20.70
CA SER A 623 -0.92 -6.27 20.49
C SER A 623 -1.44 -7.26 19.45
N VAL A 624 -0.53 -7.83 18.63
CA VAL A 624 -0.82 -8.80 17.56
C VAL A 624 0.12 -10.00 17.69
N ILE A 625 -0.24 -11.12 17.05
CA ILE A 625 0.61 -12.33 16.94
C ILE A 625 1.10 -12.50 15.51
N GLN A 626 2.29 -13.09 15.37
CA GLN A 626 2.83 -13.59 14.10
C GLN A 626 3.57 -14.91 14.36
N GLY A 627 2.91 -16.03 14.07
CA GLY A 627 3.39 -17.34 14.48
C GLY A 627 3.60 -17.41 16.00
N ILE A 628 4.82 -17.67 16.43
CA ILE A 628 5.19 -17.68 17.86
C ILE A 628 5.55 -16.31 18.43
N TYR A 629 5.63 -15.26 17.60
CA TYR A 629 5.86 -13.89 18.07
C TYR A 629 4.64 -13.30 18.77
N ASP A 630 4.90 -12.54 19.84
CA ASP A 630 4.01 -11.53 20.40
C ASP A 630 4.54 -10.14 20.02
N ILE A 631 3.75 -9.38 19.29
CA ILE A 631 4.06 -8.00 18.90
C ILE A 631 3.26 -7.09 19.82
N PRO A 632 3.92 -6.29 20.68
CA PRO A 632 3.22 -5.46 21.67
C PRO A 632 2.52 -4.27 21.02
N THR A 633 1.72 -3.59 21.83
CA THR A 633 1.04 -2.35 21.46
C THR A 633 2.04 -1.27 21.06
N CYS A 634 1.78 -0.62 19.93
CA CYS A 634 2.53 0.51 19.41
C CYS A 634 1.61 1.66 18.99
N GLY A 635 2.16 2.86 18.85
CA GLY A 635 1.40 4.02 18.42
C GLY A 635 2.26 5.10 17.81
N ASP A 636 1.67 5.94 16.97
CA ASP A 636 2.30 7.08 16.34
C ASP A 636 1.47 8.34 16.55
N LEU A 637 2.15 9.45 16.79
CA LEU A 637 1.58 10.80 16.81
C LEU A 637 2.44 11.69 15.92
N SER A 638 1.84 12.29 14.90
CA SER A 638 2.52 13.09 13.92
C SER A 638 1.80 14.43 13.72
N ALA A 639 2.57 15.49 13.42
CA ALA A 639 2.04 16.82 13.11
C ALA A 639 2.67 17.35 11.82
N THR A 640 1.85 18.00 10.96
CA THR A 640 2.30 18.53 9.68
C THR A 640 1.68 19.92 9.46
N LEU A 641 2.51 20.92 9.17
CA LEU A 641 2.11 22.28 8.80
C LEU A 641 2.30 22.47 7.31
N ARG A 642 1.23 22.85 6.60
CA ARG A 642 1.24 23.12 5.15
C ARG A 642 0.92 24.59 4.88
N TYR A 643 1.75 25.23 4.07
CA TYR A 643 1.57 26.58 3.58
C TYR A 643 1.52 26.59 2.05
N THR A 644 0.37 27.05 1.48
CA THR A 644 0.15 27.13 0.04
C THR A 644 0.14 28.59 -0.40
N PHE A 645 0.93 28.94 -1.41
CA PHE A 645 1.13 30.30 -1.89
C PHE A 645 1.32 30.37 -3.41
N LEU A 646 1.62 31.55 -3.99
CA LEU A 646 1.69 31.79 -5.44
C LEU A 646 0.43 31.32 -6.19
N GLY A 647 -0.76 31.59 -5.62
CA GLY A 647 -2.03 31.20 -6.25
C GLY A 647 -2.28 29.67 -6.30
N GLY A 648 -1.63 28.91 -5.41
CA GLY A 648 -1.73 27.44 -5.36
C GLY A 648 -0.59 26.72 -6.08
N ASN A 649 0.31 27.45 -6.77
CA ASN A 649 1.40 26.86 -7.53
C ASN A 649 2.62 26.48 -6.69
N ALA A 650 2.73 26.98 -5.46
CA ALA A 650 3.83 26.64 -4.56
C ALA A 650 3.28 26.15 -3.22
N VAL A 651 3.87 25.09 -2.70
CA VAL A 651 3.51 24.45 -1.42
C VAL A 651 4.79 24.23 -0.62
N LEU A 652 4.79 24.72 0.62
CA LEU A 652 5.79 24.41 1.63
C LEU A 652 5.14 23.57 2.72
N THR A 653 5.76 22.45 3.05
CA THR A 653 5.28 21.54 4.11
C THR A 653 6.39 21.31 5.12
N VAL A 654 6.06 21.37 6.42
CA VAL A 654 6.97 21.07 7.52
C VAL A 654 6.29 20.03 8.41
N TRP A 655 7.01 19.00 8.81
CA TRP A 655 6.43 17.93 9.65
C TRP A 655 7.34 17.55 10.82
N CYS A 656 6.70 16.97 11.83
CA CYS A 656 7.32 16.17 12.86
C CYS A 656 6.53 14.87 12.99
N ARG A 657 7.18 13.73 12.74
CA ARG A 657 6.59 12.40 12.79
C ARG A 657 7.09 11.64 14.00
N ASP A 658 6.29 10.69 14.48
CA ASP A 658 6.55 9.89 15.67
C ASP A 658 7.03 10.74 16.85
N ILE A 659 6.25 11.78 17.17
CA ILE A 659 6.59 12.78 18.22
C ILE A 659 6.87 12.10 19.58
N LEU A 660 6.22 10.97 19.84
CA LEU A 660 6.31 10.22 21.08
C LEU A 660 7.37 9.11 21.07
N GLU A 661 7.98 8.81 19.90
CA GLU A 661 8.95 7.74 19.71
C GLU A 661 8.39 6.37 20.15
N THR A 662 7.16 6.05 19.71
CA THR A 662 6.42 4.84 20.11
C THR A 662 5.90 4.04 18.93
N SER A 663 6.31 4.37 17.70
CA SER A 663 5.82 3.73 16.48
C SER A 663 6.42 2.34 16.26
N MET A 664 7.65 2.09 16.72
CA MET A 664 8.32 0.81 16.53
C MET A 664 7.91 -0.18 17.61
N PRO A 665 7.28 -1.31 17.27
CA PRO A 665 7.01 -2.38 18.22
C PRO A 665 8.30 -3.13 18.57
N CYS A 666 8.37 -3.68 19.79
CA CYS A 666 9.45 -4.55 20.24
C CYS A 666 8.95 -6.00 20.25
N PRO A 667 9.08 -6.77 19.15
CA PRO A 667 8.55 -8.12 19.07
C PRO A 667 9.28 -9.05 20.05
N GLN A 668 8.51 -9.97 20.63
CA GLN A 668 8.99 -10.91 21.63
C GLN A 668 8.55 -12.33 21.28
N ILE A 669 9.41 -13.30 21.56
CA ILE A 669 9.05 -14.71 21.57
C ILE A 669 9.14 -15.20 23.01
N ARG A 670 8.07 -15.82 23.48
CA ARG A 670 7.94 -16.48 24.78
C ARG A 670 7.08 -17.72 24.55
N TYR A 671 7.67 -18.72 23.89
CA TYR A 671 6.94 -19.90 23.49
C TYR A 671 7.81 -21.14 23.70
N GLU A 672 7.39 -22.05 24.56
CA GLU A 672 8.15 -23.24 24.94
C GLU A 672 9.60 -22.89 25.33
N HIS A 673 10.58 -23.46 24.67
CA HIS A 673 12.01 -23.17 24.89
C HIS A 673 12.53 -21.96 24.10
N GLN A 674 11.70 -21.33 23.26
CA GLN A 674 12.06 -20.14 22.48
C GLN A 674 11.90 -18.87 23.31
N TRP A 675 12.98 -18.12 23.46
CA TRP A 675 12.96 -16.88 24.23
C TRP A 675 13.83 -15.79 23.58
N VAL A 676 13.19 -14.82 22.95
CA VAL A 676 13.86 -13.69 22.28
C VAL A 676 13.09 -12.40 22.51
N THR A 677 13.81 -11.31 22.72
CA THR A 677 13.30 -9.94 22.70
C THR A 677 14.18 -9.10 21.81
N ASN A 678 13.60 -8.42 20.82
CA ASN A 678 14.26 -7.41 20.03
C ASN A 678 13.65 -6.05 20.37
N SER A 679 14.49 -5.11 20.82
CA SER A 679 14.08 -3.73 21.07
C SER A 679 14.73 -2.84 20.02
N TYR A 680 13.92 -2.25 19.16
CA TYR A 680 14.38 -1.38 18.08
C TYR A 680 14.36 0.08 18.52
N SER A 681 15.33 0.88 18.05
CA SER A 681 15.27 2.33 18.21
C SER A 681 14.10 2.91 17.41
N SER A 682 13.43 3.89 17.99
CA SER A 682 12.45 4.73 17.32
C SER A 682 12.92 6.17 17.38
N PHE A 683 13.06 6.82 16.24
CA PHE A 683 13.52 8.19 16.16
C PHE A 683 12.40 9.10 15.66
N ARG A 684 12.27 10.23 16.36
CA ARG A 684 11.44 11.35 15.90
C ARG A 684 12.01 11.91 14.59
N SER A 685 11.15 12.05 13.58
CA SER A 685 11.56 12.57 12.28
C SER A 685 11.01 13.97 12.08
N VAL A 686 11.88 14.92 11.70
CA VAL A 686 11.53 16.31 11.37
C VAL A 686 11.97 16.59 9.95
N GLY A 687 11.14 17.29 9.18
CA GLY A 687 11.53 17.57 7.82
C GLY A 687 10.72 18.69 7.18
N LEU A 688 11.13 19.03 5.98
CA LEU A 688 10.45 20.02 5.14
C LEU A 688 10.44 19.59 3.67
N SER A 689 9.42 19.99 2.93
CA SER A 689 9.36 19.83 1.48
C SER A 689 8.87 21.11 0.81
N PHE A 690 9.31 21.29 -0.42
CA PHE A 690 8.87 22.37 -1.31
C PHE A 690 8.48 21.79 -2.66
N ALA A 691 7.27 22.10 -3.12
CA ALA A 691 6.76 21.76 -4.45
C ALA A 691 6.45 23.04 -5.23
N TRP A 692 6.91 23.11 -6.48
CA TRP A 692 6.57 24.20 -7.41
C TRP A 692 6.02 23.64 -8.71
N LYS A 693 4.80 24.08 -9.05
CA LYS A 693 4.05 23.68 -10.25
C LYS A 693 4.08 24.78 -11.28
N PHE A 694 4.25 24.42 -12.54
CA PHE A 694 4.33 25.36 -13.65
C PHE A 694 3.60 24.85 -14.89
N GLY A 695 3.39 25.72 -15.88
CA GLY A 695 2.84 25.33 -17.17
C GLY A 695 1.33 25.23 -17.23
N GLY A 696 0.60 26.27 -16.83
CA GLY A 696 -0.83 26.41 -17.18
C GLY A 696 -1.80 25.61 -16.33
N TYR A 697 -1.42 25.16 -15.15
CA TYR A 697 -2.37 24.72 -14.12
C TYR A 697 -3.14 25.91 -13.57
N LYS A 698 -4.05 26.45 -14.37
CA LYS A 698 -5.17 27.22 -13.85
C LYS A 698 -6.24 26.20 -13.51
N GLU A 699 -6.49 26.04 -12.22
CA GLU A 699 -7.77 25.48 -11.79
C GLU A 699 -8.84 26.22 -12.59
N LYS A 700 -9.44 25.57 -13.60
CA LYS A 700 -10.60 26.15 -14.29
C LYS A 700 -11.61 26.33 -13.18
N LYS A 701 -11.79 27.58 -12.68
CA LYS A 701 -13.04 27.96 -12.07
C LYS A 701 -14.06 27.55 -13.09
N ARG A 702 -14.80 26.46 -12.83
CA ARG A 702 -15.97 26.11 -13.62
C ARG A 702 -16.85 27.36 -13.52
N GLU A 703 -16.92 28.11 -14.60
CA GLU A 703 -17.91 29.17 -14.75
C GLU A 703 -19.23 28.52 -14.40
N ALA A 704 -19.96 29.15 -13.50
CA ALA A 704 -21.33 28.79 -13.21
C ALA A 704 -22.02 28.65 -14.57
N VAL A 705 -22.66 27.50 -14.81
CA VAL A 705 -23.40 27.28 -16.05
C VAL A 705 -24.30 28.47 -16.23
N ASP A 706 -24.08 29.22 -17.32
CA ASP A 706 -24.91 30.36 -17.65
C ASP A 706 -26.34 29.86 -17.90
N THR A 707 -27.19 30.01 -16.91
CA THR A 707 -28.62 29.68 -16.96
C THR A 707 -29.45 30.81 -17.48
N SER A 708 -28.84 31.90 -17.94
CA SER A 708 -29.56 33.11 -18.40
C SER A 708 -30.54 32.84 -19.57
N ARG A 709 -30.33 31.76 -20.32
CA ARG A 709 -31.23 31.31 -21.41
C ARG A 709 -32.36 30.37 -20.93
N PHE A 710 -32.45 30.05 -19.65
CA PHE A 710 -33.53 29.24 -19.07
C PHE A 710 -34.45 30.07 -18.15
N LYS A 711 -34.41 31.38 -18.31
CA LYS A 711 -35.38 32.34 -17.72
C LYS A 711 -36.48 32.59 -18.70
#